data_08b7db3360c5fb1a327cb289c076e340
#
_entry.id   08b7db3360c5fb1a327cb289c076e340
#
_cell.length_a   1.000
_cell.length_b   1.000
_cell.length_c   1.000
_cell.angle_alpha   90.00
_cell.angle_beta   90.00
_cell.angle_gamma   90.00
#
_symmetry.space_group_name_H-M   'P 1'
#
loop_
_entity.id
_entity.type
_entity.pdbx_description
1 polymer ?
#
loop_
_entity_poly.entity_id
_entity_poly.type
_entity_poly.pdbx_seq_one_letter_code
_entity_poly.pdbx_strand_id
1 'polypeptide(L)'
;MAYTSDMPLSPELLAPAGDWDCVRAAIENGADAVYFGLEAGFNARARATNFAVDDLPPLMTMLHRRGLKGYATLNTLVFSDELASFRHLIVAIAEAGVDAVLVQDVGAARLIRAICPDLALHASTQMTLTSAESIRLAVELGMERVVVARELSLDEIVAIRRQTAMPLEVFVHGALCVAYSGQCLTSESLGGRSANRGQCAQACRLPYDLICDGKEVDLGDQKYLLSPQDLAAYALAPELIAAGVASLKIEGRLKTAEYVANITKHYRTAIDAAVAARPHAFTSGDVEEMELSFSRGFSPGWLQGCDHKMLVPATSSAKRGVKLGTVVAVRRDRVLVDLVAGIKRGDGLVFDCGRPVDDPEGGRVYEVFQRGHSLTDPVSHGEVELTFGQGAIDFDAVQPGQTVWKTDDPHLTARLRKTFESADPRRRTPIDLHVTVATGMPVRIVATVTGGRQCSVESEAPTVAATKHALTEETLQTQLGRLGGTPFELSLLSADITGGPMVPHSVLGKLRHELVARLEALVVDLPPRRISLDAQPEQPAAMRTNTASKPRAAEPARLHVLVRSLEQLRAVVELGERSLYADFADIRQYHEAVAVAHAHTATIHLATPRIQKPDELGIFRLVCKAGPDGVLVRNYGGLRFFREQGLPVIGDFSLNVTNELTAAFFMEQGLSRVAASYDLNREQLLALVAATQPEWLEVVIHQHMPMFHMEHCVFCAVLSPGTNKTNCGRPCDDHSVRLRDRIGVEHLLTADVGCRNTLFNAVPQSAAEAVPPLLACGVGHFRVELLDEPADAIADIIGGYRDLLAGRTTGREVWSRLKAANRVGVTRGTLEERRNPLAIL
;
A
#
# COMPACT_ATOMS: atom_id res chain seq x y z
N MET A 1 1.22 31.37 -13.59
CA MET A 1 2.51 31.61 -12.94
C MET A 1 3.53 30.78 -13.67
N ALA A 2 4.53 31.40 -14.27
CA ALA A 2 5.60 30.73 -15.01
C ALA A 2 6.50 30.00 -14.00
N TYR A 3 6.70 28.70 -14.21
CA TYR A 3 7.67 27.92 -13.46
C TYR A 3 9.08 28.43 -13.83
N THR A 4 9.76 29.04 -12.88
CA THR A 4 11.19 29.33 -12.96
C THR A 4 11.94 27.99 -13.00
N SER A 5 12.94 27.92 -13.85
CA SER A 5 13.85 26.80 -14.08
C SER A 5 14.78 26.57 -12.86
N ASP A 6 14.24 26.03 -11.76
CA ASP A 6 15.09 25.46 -10.72
C ASP A 6 15.27 23.98 -11.03
N MET A 7 16.51 23.49 -10.89
CA MET A 7 16.86 22.08 -11.05
C MET A 7 15.86 21.22 -10.28
N PRO A 8 15.40 20.08 -10.82
CA PRO A 8 14.46 19.23 -10.13
C PRO A 8 15.05 18.82 -8.77
N LEU A 9 14.34 19.15 -7.68
CA LEU A 9 14.69 18.69 -6.34
C LEU A 9 14.83 17.17 -6.36
N SER A 10 15.92 16.64 -5.83
CA SER A 10 16.12 15.19 -5.71
C SER A 10 14.95 14.57 -4.91
N PRO A 11 14.22 13.59 -5.46
CA PRO A 11 13.17 12.93 -4.71
C PRO A 11 13.76 12.15 -3.54
N GLU A 12 13.01 12.06 -2.47
CA GLU A 12 13.34 11.21 -1.33
C GLU A 12 13.26 9.72 -1.74
N LEU A 13 14.28 8.93 -1.42
CA LEU A 13 14.23 7.46 -1.55
C LEU A 13 13.78 6.86 -0.23
N LEU A 14 12.56 6.31 -0.20
CA LEU A 14 11.94 5.72 0.98
C LEU A 14 12.04 4.20 0.97
N ALA A 15 12.86 3.67 1.89
CA ALA A 15 13.11 2.23 2.01
C ALA A 15 12.27 1.56 3.12
N PRO A 16 11.89 0.28 2.96
CA PRO A 16 11.18 -0.47 3.99
C PRO A 16 12.12 -1.00 5.07
N ALA A 17 11.66 -1.07 6.33
CA ALA A 17 12.32 -1.85 7.36
C ALA A 17 11.32 -2.71 8.14
N GLY A 18 11.57 -4.02 8.18
CA GLY A 18 10.85 -4.98 9.03
C GLY A 18 11.58 -5.25 10.33
N ASP A 19 12.89 -5.03 10.37
CA ASP A 19 13.79 -5.28 11.50
C ASP A 19 15.02 -4.35 11.47
N TRP A 20 15.91 -4.50 12.45
CA TRP A 20 17.12 -3.70 12.61
C TRP A 20 18.15 -3.89 11.49
N ASP A 21 18.26 -5.09 10.92
CA ASP A 21 19.18 -5.34 9.80
C ASP A 21 18.69 -4.63 8.54
N CYS A 22 17.38 -4.62 8.31
CA CYS A 22 16.76 -3.84 7.23
C CYS A 22 17.01 -2.34 7.40
N VAL A 23 16.97 -1.80 8.62
CA VAL A 23 17.31 -0.39 8.89
C VAL A 23 18.75 -0.10 8.50
N ARG A 24 19.70 -0.93 8.96
CA ARG A 24 21.13 -0.79 8.60
C ARG A 24 21.32 -0.87 7.09
N ALA A 25 20.68 -1.85 6.45
CA ALA A 25 20.75 -2.03 5.00
C ALA A 25 20.23 -0.80 4.24
N ALA A 26 19.11 -0.21 4.66
CA ALA A 26 18.57 1.00 4.06
C ALA A 26 19.53 2.20 4.20
N ILE A 27 20.04 2.43 5.41
CA ILE A 27 21.00 3.51 5.71
C ILE A 27 22.23 3.43 4.80
N GLU A 28 22.90 2.27 4.82
CA GLU A 28 24.21 2.10 4.19
C GLU A 28 24.14 2.02 2.66
N ASN A 29 22.96 1.81 2.09
CA ASN A 29 22.74 1.72 0.65
C ASN A 29 22.01 2.91 0.05
N GLY A 30 21.80 3.99 0.81
CA GLY A 30 21.45 5.29 0.25
C GLY A 30 19.98 5.69 0.35
N ALA A 31 19.20 5.13 1.27
CA ALA A 31 17.86 5.63 1.57
C ALA A 31 17.92 7.03 2.21
N ASP A 32 16.94 7.89 1.96
CA ASP A 32 16.78 9.19 2.62
C ASP A 32 15.81 9.10 3.80
N ALA A 33 14.91 8.12 3.75
CA ALA A 33 13.98 7.81 4.83
C ALA A 33 13.70 6.31 4.90
N VAL A 34 13.26 5.86 6.07
CA VAL A 34 12.87 4.49 6.34
C VAL A 34 11.44 4.46 6.88
N TYR A 35 10.58 3.56 6.36
CA TYR A 35 9.26 3.34 6.93
C TYR A 35 9.17 1.95 7.57
N PHE A 36 8.53 1.90 8.73
CA PHE A 36 8.44 0.71 9.58
C PHE A 36 7.06 0.56 10.22
N GLY A 37 6.77 -0.64 10.72
CA GLY A 37 5.56 -0.95 11.48
C GLY A 37 5.87 -1.17 12.95
N LEU A 38 4.83 -1.11 13.79
CA LEU A 38 4.91 -1.38 15.22
C LEU A 38 4.17 -2.68 15.58
N GLU A 39 4.67 -3.43 16.55
CA GLU A 39 4.02 -4.63 17.10
C GLU A 39 2.66 -4.31 17.74
N ALA A 40 2.49 -3.08 18.23
CA ALA A 40 1.22 -2.59 18.77
C ALA A 40 0.04 -2.65 17.77
N GLY A 41 0.28 -3.05 16.52
CA GLY A 41 -0.73 -3.16 15.46
C GLY A 41 -0.87 -1.86 14.65
N PHE A 42 -2.06 -1.63 14.09
CA PHE A 42 -2.42 -0.49 13.25
C PHE A 42 -1.59 -0.34 11.97
N ASN A 43 -0.94 -1.40 11.51
CA ASN A 43 -0.14 -1.37 10.29
C ASN A 43 -0.53 -2.46 9.28
N ALA A 44 -0.45 -2.14 7.97
CA ALA A 44 -0.88 -3.00 6.87
C ALA A 44 -0.01 -4.25 6.63
N ARG A 45 0.99 -4.51 7.45
CA ARG A 45 1.87 -5.70 7.42
C ARG A 45 2.04 -6.28 8.82
N ALA A 46 0.91 -6.64 9.45
CA ALA A 46 0.88 -7.18 10.80
C ALA A 46 1.76 -8.45 11.00
N ARG A 47 2.05 -9.19 9.92
CA ARG A 47 2.90 -10.39 9.93
C ARG A 47 4.41 -10.10 9.79
N ALA A 48 4.85 -8.85 9.55
CA ALA A 48 6.26 -8.48 9.61
C ALA A 48 6.74 -8.55 11.07
N THR A 49 8.05 -8.65 11.28
CA THR A 49 8.65 -8.65 12.62
C THR A 49 8.26 -7.38 13.39
N ASN A 50 8.28 -6.23 12.70
CA ASN A 50 7.96 -4.91 13.25
C ASN A 50 8.87 -4.53 14.45
N PHE A 51 8.62 -3.37 15.06
CA PHE A 51 9.37 -2.85 16.19
C PHE A 51 8.46 -2.72 17.41
N ALA A 52 8.99 -3.00 18.60
CA ALA A 52 8.32 -2.66 19.84
C ALA A 52 8.24 -1.14 19.99
N VAL A 53 7.30 -0.64 20.78
CA VAL A 53 7.19 0.80 21.06
C VAL A 53 8.46 1.31 21.75
N ASP A 54 9.06 0.50 22.62
CA ASP A 54 10.32 0.82 23.32
C ASP A 54 11.54 0.87 22.38
N ASP A 55 11.47 0.30 21.18
CA ASP A 55 12.51 0.41 20.16
C ASP A 55 12.52 1.77 19.46
N LEU A 56 11.44 2.57 19.55
CA LEU A 56 11.31 3.82 18.82
C LEU A 56 12.43 4.83 19.14
N PRO A 57 12.75 5.15 20.41
CA PRO A 57 13.80 6.13 20.69
C PRO A 57 15.19 5.72 20.15
N PRO A 58 15.70 4.48 20.33
CA PRO A 58 16.97 4.08 19.74
C PRO A 58 16.91 4.00 18.21
N LEU A 59 15.78 3.61 17.61
CA LEU A 59 15.60 3.58 16.17
C LEU A 59 15.70 5.00 15.58
N MET A 60 14.97 5.96 16.12
CA MET A 60 15.00 7.34 15.67
C MET A 60 16.37 7.99 15.89
N THR A 61 17.01 7.71 17.02
CA THR A 61 18.40 8.13 17.26
C THR A 61 19.36 7.61 16.20
N MET A 62 19.25 6.33 15.82
CA MET A 62 20.09 5.73 14.77
C MET A 62 19.85 6.44 13.42
N LEU A 63 18.59 6.65 13.02
CA LEU A 63 18.24 7.29 11.77
C LEU A 63 18.73 8.75 11.72
N HIS A 64 18.43 9.54 12.75
CA HIS A 64 18.77 10.96 12.82
C HIS A 64 20.30 11.21 12.85
N ARG A 65 21.07 10.36 13.55
CA ARG A 65 22.55 10.43 13.51
C ARG A 65 23.11 10.29 12.10
N ARG A 66 22.37 9.61 11.22
CA ARG A 66 22.78 9.35 9.83
C ARG A 66 22.06 10.28 8.83
N GLY A 67 21.32 11.28 9.33
CA GLY A 67 20.57 12.24 8.53
C GLY A 67 19.36 11.66 7.80
N LEU A 68 18.83 10.51 8.24
CA LEU A 68 17.62 9.90 7.68
C LEU A 68 16.40 10.25 8.52
N LYS A 69 15.24 10.18 7.87
CA LYS A 69 13.94 10.28 8.51
C LYS A 69 13.36 8.90 8.79
N GLY A 70 12.53 8.80 9.86
CA GLY A 70 11.80 7.60 10.21
C GLY A 70 10.30 7.82 10.17
N TYR A 71 9.59 6.95 9.43
CA TYR A 71 8.13 7.05 9.26
C TYR A 71 7.43 5.82 9.81
N ALA A 72 6.58 6.02 10.83
CA ALA A 72 5.78 4.93 11.38
C ALA A 72 4.51 4.71 10.56
N THR A 73 4.17 3.45 10.30
CA THR A 73 2.92 3.11 9.63
C THR A 73 1.79 2.89 10.63
N LEU A 74 0.76 3.73 10.56
CA LEU A 74 -0.54 3.62 11.23
C LEU A 74 -1.63 3.52 10.16
N ASN A 75 -1.39 2.70 9.15
CA ASN A 75 -2.10 2.69 7.88
C ASN A 75 -3.11 1.55 7.77
N THR A 76 -3.87 1.35 8.81
CA THR A 76 -5.04 0.48 8.85
C THR A 76 -6.25 1.24 9.35
N LEU A 77 -7.43 0.67 9.22
CA LEU A 77 -8.63 1.16 9.89
C LEU A 77 -8.47 1.06 11.42
N VAL A 78 -9.10 1.96 12.14
CA VAL A 78 -9.15 1.95 13.62
C VAL A 78 -10.61 1.78 14.03
N PHE A 79 -10.88 0.85 14.94
CA PHE A 79 -12.22 0.62 15.45
C PHE A 79 -12.52 1.50 16.67
N SER A 80 -13.82 1.74 16.97
CA SER A 80 -14.23 2.63 18.07
C SER A 80 -13.65 2.20 19.42
N ASP A 81 -13.59 0.90 19.70
CA ASP A 81 -13.04 0.35 20.94
C ASP A 81 -11.50 0.41 21.03
N GLU A 82 -10.82 0.68 19.93
CA GLU A 82 -9.36 0.81 19.84
C GLU A 82 -8.86 2.26 20.00
N LEU A 83 -9.72 3.26 19.89
CA LEU A 83 -9.31 4.69 19.89
C LEU A 83 -8.54 5.08 21.14
N ALA A 84 -8.85 4.50 22.31
CA ALA A 84 -8.14 4.78 23.54
C ALA A 84 -6.67 4.29 23.49
N SER A 85 -6.42 3.07 23.04
CA SER A 85 -5.06 2.53 22.87
C SER A 85 -4.30 3.24 21.77
N PHE A 86 -4.98 3.62 20.69
CA PHE A 86 -4.41 4.38 19.60
C PHE A 86 -3.90 5.76 20.05
N ARG A 87 -4.61 6.46 20.96
CA ARG A 87 -4.15 7.74 21.55
C ARG A 87 -2.79 7.60 22.23
N HIS A 88 -2.63 6.59 23.09
CA HIS A 88 -1.36 6.36 23.79
C HIS A 88 -0.22 6.06 22.81
N LEU A 89 -0.51 5.31 21.75
CA LEU A 89 0.48 5.03 20.72
C LEU A 89 0.92 6.30 19.97
N ILE A 90 -0.01 7.23 19.67
CA ILE A 90 0.32 8.52 19.06
C ILE A 90 1.31 9.31 19.94
N VAL A 91 1.05 9.36 21.25
CA VAL A 91 1.93 10.06 22.21
C VAL A 91 3.32 9.46 22.20
N ALA A 92 3.44 8.13 22.32
CA ALA A 92 4.73 7.43 22.30
C ALA A 92 5.51 7.69 20.99
N ILE A 93 4.83 7.66 19.83
CA ILE A 93 5.41 7.97 18.52
C ILE A 93 5.92 9.42 18.47
N ALA A 94 5.13 10.37 18.98
CA ALA A 94 5.49 11.79 18.97
C ALA A 94 6.67 12.10 19.91
N GLU A 95 6.70 11.51 21.11
CA GLU A 95 7.77 11.64 22.09
C GLU A 95 9.08 11.01 21.61
N ALA A 96 9.00 9.88 20.88
CA ALA A 96 10.17 9.21 20.32
C ALA A 96 10.81 9.97 19.13
N GLY A 97 10.20 11.07 18.67
CA GLY A 97 10.74 11.89 17.59
C GLY A 97 10.54 11.30 16.19
N VAL A 98 9.55 10.40 15.97
CA VAL A 98 9.21 9.88 14.64
C VAL A 98 8.84 11.04 13.71
N ASP A 99 9.43 11.11 12.51
CA ASP A 99 9.31 12.28 11.64
C ASP A 99 7.93 12.41 11.00
N ALA A 100 7.29 11.31 10.61
CA ALA A 100 5.94 11.30 10.07
C ALA A 100 5.23 9.98 10.36
N VAL A 101 3.90 9.98 10.23
CA VAL A 101 3.07 8.78 10.27
C VAL A 101 2.26 8.63 8.99
N LEU A 102 2.18 7.39 8.48
CA LEU A 102 1.36 7.05 7.33
C LEU A 102 -0.01 6.57 7.82
N VAL A 103 -1.10 7.18 7.35
CA VAL A 103 -2.45 6.95 7.89
C VAL A 103 -3.41 6.53 6.78
N GLN A 104 -4.34 5.63 7.08
CA GLN A 104 -5.48 5.26 6.24
C GLN A 104 -6.79 5.88 6.75
N ASP A 105 -7.07 5.75 8.03
CA ASP A 105 -8.33 6.10 8.66
C ASP A 105 -8.46 7.61 8.84
N VAL A 106 -9.57 8.17 8.37
CA VAL A 106 -9.85 9.61 8.41
C VAL A 106 -10.01 10.11 9.85
N GLY A 107 -10.70 9.36 10.70
CA GLY A 107 -10.88 9.69 12.12
C GLY A 107 -9.55 9.62 12.88
N ALA A 108 -8.72 8.62 12.57
CA ALA A 108 -7.37 8.52 13.11
C ALA A 108 -6.50 9.71 12.70
N ALA A 109 -6.55 10.16 11.45
CA ALA A 109 -5.83 11.34 10.98
C ALA A 109 -6.23 12.60 11.77
N ARG A 110 -7.53 12.82 11.98
CA ARG A 110 -8.05 13.93 12.81
C ARG A 110 -7.58 13.84 14.26
N LEU A 111 -7.59 12.63 14.81
CA LEU A 111 -7.16 12.38 16.18
C LEU A 111 -5.67 12.67 16.39
N ILE A 112 -4.81 12.21 15.45
CA ILE A 112 -3.37 12.52 15.49
C ILE A 112 -3.14 14.01 15.41
N ARG A 113 -3.82 14.71 14.52
CA ARG A 113 -3.70 16.17 14.37
C ARG A 113 -4.14 16.92 15.65
N ALA A 114 -5.17 16.43 16.35
CA ALA A 114 -5.61 17.01 17.61
C ALA A 114 -4.57 16.77 18.74
N ILE A 115 -4.04 15.55 18.86
CA ILE A 115 -3.09 15.17 19.93
C ILE A 115 -1.72 15.81 19.70
N CYS A 116 -1.20 15.77 18.47
CA CYS A 116 0.12 16.29 18.12
C CYS A 116 0.06 17.04 16.78
N PRO A 117 -0.28 18.35 16.79
CA PRO A 117 -0.37 19.18 15.59
C PRO A 117 0.94 19.24 14.78
N ASP A 118 2.06 19.04 15.44
CA ASP A 118 3.41 19.15 14.85
C ASP A 118 3.91 17.84 14.24
N LEU A 119 3.17 16.71 14.38
CA LEU A 119 3.52 15.42 13.77
C LEU A 119 3.06 15.40 12.30
N ALA A 120 3.99 15.22 11.37
CA ALA A 120 3.66 15.17 9.96
C ALA A 120 2.77 13.94 9.62
N LEU A 121 1.74 14.17 8.80
CA LEU A 121 0.81 13.14 8.34
C LEU A 121 1.02 12.88 6.85
N HIS A 122 1.20 11.62 6.49
CA HIS A 122 1.23 11.17 5.10
C HIS A 122 0.02 10.28 4.82
N ALA A 123 -0.74 10.58 3.77
CA ALA A 123 -1.82 9.73 3.32
C ALA A 123 -1.26 8.41 2.80
N SER A 124 -1.68 7.30 3.37
CA SER A 124 -1.30 5.97 2.87
C SER A 124 -1.98 5.68 1.53
N THR A 125 -1.37 4.83 0.70
CA THR A 125 -2.03 4.26 -0.50
C THR A 125 -3.35 3.54 -0.16
N GLN A 126 -3.51 3.10 1.09
CA GLN A 126 -4.75 2.50 1.61
C GLN A 126 -5.94 3.48 1.66
N MET A 127 -5.70 4.80 1.57
CA MET A 127 -6.77 5.80 1.41
C MET A 127 -7.36 5.82 -0.02
N THR A 128 -6.73 5.13 -0.97
CA THR A 128 -7.21 5.03 -2.36
C THR A 128 -7.37 6.39 -3.04
N LEU A 129 -6.35 7.25 -2.90
CA LEU A 129 -6.33 8.58 -3.53
C LEU A 129 -5.81 8.46 -4.97
N THR A 130 -6.69 8.68 -5.94
CA THR A 130 -6.47 8.39 -7.36
C THR A 130 -6.61 9.61 -8.28
N SER A 131 -6.95 10.77 -7.73
CA SER A 131 -7.17 12.01 -8.50
C SER A 131 -6.90 13.25 -7.66
N ALA A 132 -6.75 14.40 -8.30
CA ALA A 132 -6.59 15.68 -7.60
C ALA A 132 -7.82 16.02 -6.74
N GLU A 133 -9.02 15.62 -7.18
CA GLU A 133 -10.26 15.79 -6.43
C GLU A 133 -10.23 15.00 -5.12
N SER A 134 -9.77 13.75 -5.15
CA SER A 134 -9.66 12.92 -3.94
C SER A 134 -8.55 13.40 -3.01
N ILE A 135 -7.45 13.95 -3.54
CA ILE A 135 -6.32 14.50 -2.75
C ILE A 135 -6.75 15.73 -1.94
N ARG A 136 -7.79 16.46 -2.35
CA ARG A 136 -8.32 17.58 -1.54
C ARG A 136 -8.70 17.15 -0.12
N LEU A 137 -9.20 15.93 0.05
CA LEU A 137 -9.46 15.38 1.38
C LEU A 137 -8.20 15.35 2.24
N ALA A 138 -7.08 14.91 1.69
CA ALA A 138 -5.80 14.89 2.40
C ALA A 138 -5.35 16.31 2.78
N VAL A 139 -5.57 17.30 1.92
CA VAL A 139 -5.30 18.71 2.23
C VAL A 139 -6.18 19.20 3.39
N GLU A 140 -7.46 18.88 3.39
CA GLU A 140 -8.43 19.24 4.44
C GLU A 140 -8.07 18.59 5.79
N LEU A 141 -7.51 17.39 5.76
CA LEU A 141 -6.99 16.69 6.96
C LEU A 141 -5.61 17.20 7.41
N GLY A 142 -5.04 18.20 6.72
CA GLY A 142 -3.72 18.74 7.04
C GLY A 142 -2.56 17.78 6.74
N MET A 143 -2.73 16.85 5.81
CA MET A 143 -1.66 15.95 5.39
C MET A 143 -0.61 16.68 4.56
N GLU A 144 0.64 16.23 4.64
CA GLU A 144 1.80 16.89 4.01
C GLU A 144 2.32 16.12 2.80
N ARG A 145 1.86 14.87 2.62
CA ARG A 145 2.25 14.01 1.50
C ARG A 145 1.15 12.99 1.22
N VAL A 146 1.03 12.58 -0.04
CA VAL A 146 0.10 11.55 -0.46
C VAL A 146 0.84 10.43 -1.17
N VAL A 147 0.71 9.20 -0.65
CA VAL A 147 1.09 7.98 -1.38
C VAL A 147 -0.04 7.64 -2.32
N VAL A 148 0.14 7.92 -3.60
CA VAL A 148 -0.91 7.69 -4.60
C VAL A 148 -1.15 6.19 -4.84
N ALA A 149 -2.31 5.86 -5.40
CA ALA A 149 -2.63 4.49 -5.78
C ALA A 149 -1.63 3.94 -6.82
N ARG A 150 -1.30 2.65 -6.71
CA ARG A 150 -0.31 1.97 -7.59
C ARG A 150 -0.81 1.76 -9.00
N GLU A 151 -2.10 1.89 -9.21
CA GLU A 151 -2.83 1.70 -10.45
C GLU A 151 -2.81 2.94 -11.36
N LEU A 152 -2.11 4.00 -10.95
CA LEU A 152 -1.93 5.20 -11.75
C LEU A 152 -0.76 5.06 -12.74
N SER A 153 -1.01 5.52 -13.97
CA SER A 153 0.05 5.71 -14.96
C SER A 153 0.83 7.00 -14.71
N LEU A 154 2.00 7.11 -15.33
CA LEU A 154 2.82 8.32 -15.28
C LEU A 154 2.06 9.55 -15.81
N ASP A 155 1.30 9.39 -16.90
CA ASP A 155 0.47 10.46 -17.45
C ASP A 155 -0.60 10.93 -16.46
N GLU A 156 -1.25 9.98 -15.75
CA GLU A 156 -2.22 10.30 -14.70
C GLU A 156 -1.56 10.99 -13.49
N ILE A 157 -0.35 10.58 -13.10
CA ILE A 157 0.44 11.25 -12.05
C ILE A 157 0.77 12.68 -12.46
N VAL A 158 1.21 12.90 -13.70
CA VAL A 158 1.46 14.24 -14.25
C VAL A 158 0.18 15.09 -14.27
N ALA A 159 -0.96 14.49 -14.66
CA ALA A 159 -2.26 15.19 -14.65
C ALA A 159 -2.67 15.63 -13.23
N ILE A 160 -2.44 14.78 -12.22
CA ILE A 160 -2.65 15.12 -10.81
C ILE A 160 -1.72 16.24 -10.38
N ARG A 161 -0.42 16.15 -10.67
CA ARG A 161 0.58 17.18 -10.30
C ARG A 161 0.26 18.56 -10.86
N ARG A 162 -0.33 18.65 -12.03
CA ARG A 162 -0.77 19.95 -12.61
C ARG A 162 -1.90 20.61 -11.83
N GLN A 163 -2.66 19.84 -11.03
CA GLN A 163 -3.85 20.30 -10.33
C GLN A 163 -3.67 20.44 -8.82
N THR A 164 -2.56 19.93 -8.26
CA THR A 164 -2.27 20.02 -6.83
C THR A 164 -0.81 20.34 -6.55
N ALA A 165 -0.58 21.13 -5.49
CA ALA A 165 0.76 21.36 -4.93
C ALA A 165 1.17 20.27 -3.93
N MET A 166 0.25 19.37 -3.55
CA MET A 166 0.52 18.28 -2.59
C MET A 166 1.71 17.43 -3.05
N PRO A 167 2.73 17.21 -2.22
CA PRO A 167 3.82 16.29 -2.53
C PRO A 167 3.30 14.86 -2.75
N LEU A 168 3.67 14.25 -3.88
CA LEU A 168 3.28 12.89 -4.23
C LEU A 168 4.41 11.90 -3.96
N GLU A 169 4.04 10.75 -3.37
CA GLU A 169 4.89 9.59 -3.17
C GLU A 169 4.39 8.44 -4.04
N VAL A 170 5.29 7.78 -4.78
CA VAL A 170 4.97 6.73 -5.73
C VAL A 170 5.73 5.46 -5.38
N PHE A 171 5.05 4.32 -5.34
CA PHE A 171 5.72 3.02 -5.27
C PHE A 171 6.45 2.73 -6.58
N VAL A 172 7.72 2.31 -6.48
CA VAL A 172 8.58 2.08 -7.65
C VAL A 172 9.10 0.64 -7.74
N HIS A 173 9.08 -0.13 -6.64
CA HIS A 173 9.58 -1.51 -6.64
C HIS A 173 8.85 -2.40 -5.65
N GLY A 174 8.75 -3.69 -5.99
CA GLY A 174 8.28 -4.76 -5.13
C GLY A 174 6.86 -5.23 -5.42
N ALA A 175 6.25 -5.94 -4.48
CA ALA A 175 5.00 -6.64 -4.70
C ALA A 175 3.83 -5.72 -5.08
N LEU A 176 3.16 -6.03 -6.20
CA LEU A 176 1.89 -5.41 -6.57
C LEU A 176 0.71 -6.16 -5.94
N CYS A 177 -0.30 -5.39 -5.55
CA CYS A 177 -1.63 -5.88 -5.21
C CYS A 177 -2.50 -5.79 -6.47
N VAL A 178 -3.32 -6.80 -6.76
CA VAL A 178 -4.26 -6.76 -7.90
C VAL A 178 -5.43 -5.83 -7.62
N ALA A 179 -5.89 -5.79 -6.35
CA ALA A 179 -6.96 -4.91 -5.92
C ALA A 179 -6.41 -3.54 -5.50
N TYR A 180 -7.22 -2.52 -5.66
CA TYR A 180 -6.92 -1.21 -5.08
C TYR A 180 -6.70 -1.33 -3.57
N SER A 181 -5.60 -0.77 -3.09
CA SER A 181 -5.27 -0.77 -1.68
C SER A 181 -6.35 -0.02 -0.88
N GLY A 182 -6.85 -0.62 0.21
CA GLY A 182 -7.97 -0.08 0.99
C GLY A 182 -9.37 -0.52 0.50
N GLN A 183 -9.45 -1.24 -0.63
CA GLN A 183 -10.70 -1.68 -1.25
C GLN A 183 -10.82 -3.20 -1.39
N CYS A 184 -9.93 -3.97 -0.74
CA CYS A 184 -9.93 -5.43 -0.81
C CYS A 184 -10.60 -6.05 0.42
N LEU A 185 -11.71 -6.73 0.23
CA LEU A 185 -12.49 -7.42 1.27
C LEU A 185 -12.40 -8.97 1.16
N THR A 186 -11.49 -9.46 0.30
CA THR A 186 -11.39 -10.90 0.02
C THR A 186 -11.04 -11.71 1.26
N SER A 187 -10.08 -11.25 2.05
CA SER A 187 -9.65 -11.96 3.26
C SER A 187 -10.75 -12.00 4.31
N GLU A 188 -11.57 -10.94 4.38
CA GLU A 188 -12.74 -10.84 5.23
C GLU A 188 -13.80 -11.83 4.79
N SER A 189 -14.10 -11.85 3.49
CA SER A 189 -15.09 -12.72 2.86
C SER A 189 -14.78 -14.22 3.02
N LEU A 190 -13.50 -14.60 2.95
CA LEU A 190 -13.08 -16.02 2.96
C LEU A 190 -12.72 -16.54 4.36
N GLY A 191 -12.41 -15.68 5.33
CA GLY A 191 -11.92 -16.18 6.62
C GLY A 191 -12.03 -15.19 7.78
N GLY A 192 -12.84 -14.14 7.68
CA GLY A 192 -13.04 -13.14 8.75
C GLY A 192 -11.76 -12.41 9.15
N ARG A 193 -10.82 -12.24 8.19
CA ARG A 193 -9.57 -11.48 8.37
C ARG A 193 -9.59 -10.24 7.50
N SER A 194 -9.37 -9.08 8.05
CA SER A 194 -9.35 -7.85 7.25
C SER A 194 -7.99 -7.59 6.62
N ALA A 195 -7.95 -7.45 5.28
CA ALA A 195 -6.78 -6.97 4.56
C ALA A 195 -6.50 -5.50 4.90
N ASN A 196 -7.53 -4.71 5.18
CA ASN A 196 -7.44 -3.31 5.64
C ASN A 196 -6.91 -3.19 7.08
N ARG A 197 -6.77 -4.33 7.77
CA ARG A 197 -6.15 -4.46 9.10
C ARG A 197 -4.80 -5.21 9.06
N GLY A 198 -4.20 -5.32 7.88
CA GLY A 198 -2.90 -5.96 7.70
C GLY A 198 -2.90 -7.49 7.68
N GLN A 199 -4.06 -8.12 7.64
CA GLN A 199 -4.22 -9.59 7.72
C GLN A 199 -4.58 -10.21 6.36
N CYS A 200 -3.94 -9.75 5.30
CA CYS A 200 -4.17 -10.22 3.94
C CYS A 200 -3.84 -11.72 3.81
N ALA A 201 -4.80 -12.51 3.29
CA ALA A 201 -4.67 -13.95 3.02
C ALA A 201 -3.98 -14.26 1.68
N GLN A 202 -3.72 -13.24 0.85
CA GLN A 202 -3.13 -13.36 -0.50
C GLN A 202 -3.93 -14.27 -1.46
N ALA A 203 -5.26 -14.32 -1.34
CA ALA A 203 -6.11 -15.12 -2.20
C ALA A 203 -5.99 -14.79 -3.69
N CYS A 204 -5.54 -13.59 -4.07
CA CYS A 204 -5.20 -13.24 -5.44
C CYS A 204 -4.02 -14.04 -6.02
N ARG A 205 -3.29 -14.78 -5.17
CA ARG A 205 -2.16 -15.63 -5.58
C ARG A 205 -2.54 -17.10 -5.74
N LEU A 206 -3.82 -17.42 -5.56
CA LEU A 206 -4.36 -18.77 -5.76
C LEU A 206 -4.79 -18.99 -7.23
N PRO A 207 -4.85 -20.25 -7.69
CA PRO A 207 -5.37 -20.56 -9.01
C PRO A 207 -6.89 -20.40 -9.06
N TYR A 208 -7.38 -19.98 -10.22
CA TYR A 208 -8.80 -19.88 -10.58
C TYR A 208 -9.00 -20.46 -11.99
N ASP A 209 -10.11 -21.17 -12.19
CA ASP A 209 -10.57 -21.53 -13.53
C ASP A 209 -11.57 -20.46 -14.02
N LEU A 210 -11.57 -20.18 -15.32
CA LEU A 210 -12.48 -19.23 -15.94
C LEU A 210 -13.71 -19.93 -16.49
N ILE A 211 -14.89 -19.45 -16.06
CA ILE A 211 -16.20 -19.89 -16.58
C ILE A 211 -16.79 -18.74 -17.38
N CYS A 212 -17.01 -18.94 -18.68
CA CYS A 212 -17.62 -17.97 -19.57
C CYS A 212 -18.94 -18.51 -20.10
N ASP A 213 -20.04 -17.81 -19.89
CA ASP A 213 -21.41 -18.23 -20.28
C ASP A 213 -21.75 -19.65 -19.82
N GLY A 214 -21.34 -20.00 -18.60
CA GLY A 214 -21.58 -21.31 -17.97
C GLY A 214 -20.67 -22.43 -18.48
N LYS A 215 -19.65 -22.15 -19.28
CA LYS A 215 -18.68 -23.14 -19.79
C LYS A 215 -17.27 -22.79 -19.32
N GLU A 216 -16.55 -23.84 -18.93
CA GLU A 216 -15.13 -23.69 -18.61
C GLU A 216 -14.30 -23.37 -19.88
N VAL A 217 -13.44 -22.37 -19.76
CA VAL A 217 -12.50 -21.98 -20.82
C VAL A 217 -11.17 -22.64 -20.55
N ASP A 218 -10.68 -23.46 -21.49
CA ASP A 218 -9.35 -24.04 -21.40
C ASP A 218 -8.28 -22.97 -21.62
N LEU A 219 -7.55 -22.62 -20.56
CA LEU A 219 -6.47 -21.64 -20.56
C LEU A 219 -5.09 -22.29 -20.49
N GLY A 220 -4.99 -23.61 -20.62
CA GLY A 220 -3.74 -24.35 -20.46
C GLY A 220 -3.11 -24.08 -19.10
N ASP A 221 -1.87 -23.56 -19.08
CA ASP A 221 -1.13 -23.29 -17.85
C ASP A 221 -1.52 -21.98 -17.15
N GLN A 222 -2.41 -21.18 -17.75
CA GLN A 222 -2.82 -19.88 -17.20
C GLN A 222 -3.91 -20.04 -16.13
N LYS A 223 -3.52 -20.29 -14.88
CA LYS A 223 -4.45 -20.47 -13.73
C LYS A 223 -4.42 -19.34 -12.71
N TYR A 224 -3.37 -18.54 -12.69
CA TYR A 224 -3.19 -17.47 -11.69
C TYR A 224 -3.73 -16.13 -12.19
N LEU A 225 -5.00 -16.09 -12.58
CA LEU A 225 -5.67 -15.01 -13.30
C LEU A 225 -5.68 -13.67 -12.58
N LEU A 226 -5.40 -13.66 -11.28
CA LEU A 226 -5.39 -12.48 -10.40
C LEU A 226 -4.00 -12.21 -9.80
N SER A 227 -2.92 -12.84 -10.31
CA SER A 227 -1.58 -12.74 -9.74
C SER A 227 -0.68 -11.82 -10.56
N PRO A 228 -0.57 -10.51 -10.24
CA PRO A 228 0.30 -9.62 -10.99
C PRO A 228 1.78 -9.93 -10.73
N GLN A 229 2.61 -9.60 -11.72
CA GLN A 229 4.06 -9.52 -11.57
C GLN A 229 4.45 -8.46 -10.53
N ASP A 230 5.70 -8.47 -10.10
CA ASP A 230 6.23 -7.45 -9.20
C ASP A 230 6.56 -6.16 -9.97
N LEU A 231 6.32 -5.03 -9.31
CA LEU A 231 6.69 -3.72 -9.85
C LEU A 231 8.21 -3.56 -9.89
N ALA A 232 8.73 -3.12 -11.00
CA ALA A 232 10.12 -2.73 -11.18
C ALA A 232 10.21 -1.52 -12.12
N ALA A 233 10.17 -0.33 -11.54
CA ALA A 233 10.16 0.95 -12.28
C ALA A 233 11.55 1.64 -12.30
N TYR A 234 12.62 0.88 -12.12
CA TYR A 234 13.98 1.43 -12.05
C TYR A 234 14.36 2.25 -13.29
N ALA A 235 13.92 1.85 -14.46
CA ALA A 235 14.16 2.58 -15.71
C ALA A 235 13.32 3.86 -15.84
N LEU A 236 12.26 4.02 -15.05
CA LEU A 236 11.35 5.17 -15.08
C LEU A 236 11.70 6.25 -14.03
N ALA A 237 12.81 6.10 -13.31
CA ALA A 237 13.20 7.08 -12.31
C ALA A 237 13.37 8.50 -12.89
N PRO A 238 14.00 8.71 -14.08
CA PRO A 238 14.10 10.04 -14.68
C PRO A 238 12.74 10.69 -14.97
N GLU A 239 11.78 9.91 -15.51
CA GLU A 239 10.44 10.39 -15.86
C GLU A 239 9.61 10.73 -14.62
N LEU A 240 9.73 9.94 -13.56
CA LEU A 240 9.08 10.22 -12.27
C LEU A 240 9.63 11.49 -11.62
N ILE A 241 10.95 11.72 -11.71
CA ILE A 241 11.59 12.95 -11.25
C ILE A 241 11.11 14.15 -12.09
N ALA A 242 11.08 14.01 -13.41
CA ALA A 242 10.57 15.05 -14.31
C ALA A 242 9.08 15.36 -14.07
N ALA A 243 8.28 14.36 -13.66
CA ALA A 243 6.89 14.54 -13.25
C ALA A 243 6.74 15.27 -11.90
N GLY A 244 7.84 15.56 -11.19
CA GLY A 244 7.83 16.23 -9.90
C GLY A 244 7.35 15.37 -8.74
N VAL A 245 7.58 14.05 -8.81
CA VAL A 245 7.33 13.13 -7.69
C VAL A 245 8.30 13.44 -6.56
N ALA A 246 7.78 13.61 -5.34
CA ALA A 246 8.55 14.03 -4.17
C ALA A 246 9.26 12.86 -3.46
N SER A 247 8.73 11.64 -3.58
CA SER A 247 9.29 10.46 -2.91
C SER A 247 9.07 9.20 -3.74
N LEU A 248 10.12 8.39 -3.88
CA LEU A 248 10.13 7.08 -4.52
C LEU A 248 10.16 6.01 -3.44
N LYS A 249 9.12 5.18 -3.37
CA LYS A 249 8.91 4.20 -2.30
C LYS A 249 9.16 2.78 -2.75
N ILE A 250 10.00 2.07 -2.00
CA ILE A 250 10.26 0.64 -2.20
C ILE A 250 9.29 -0.16 -1.29
N GLU A 251 8.54 -1.11 -1.85
CA GLU A 251 7.74 -2.06 -1.06
C GLU A 251 8.63 -3.21 -0.56
N GLY A 252 8.47 -3.63 0.71
CA GLY A 252 9.29 -4.75 1.15
C GLY A 252 9.45 -4.98 2.65
N ARG A 253 8.56 -4.58 3.56
CA ARG A 253 8.67 -4.83 5.02
C ARG A 253 8.70 -6.32 5.45
N LEU A 254 8.29 -7.22 4.56
CA LEU A 254 8.40 -8.68 4.73
C LEU A 254 9.63 -9.26 4.02
N LYS A 255 10.57 -8.43 3.58
CA LYS A 255 11.76 -8.83 2.84
C LYS A 255 13.00 -8.79 3.72
N THR A 256 14.05 -9.50 3.29
CA THR A 256 15.33 -9.57 4.00
C THR A 256 16.15 -8.29 3.86
N ALA A 257 17.15 -8.11 4.71
CA ALA A 257 18.05 -6.97 4.66
C ALA A 257 18.85 -6.91 3.34
N GLU A 258 19.18 -8.06 2.75
CA GLU A 258 19.86 -8.12 1.46
C GLU A 258 18.99 -7.56 0.33
N TYR A 259 17.67 -7.85 0.34
CA TYR A 259 16.74 -7.23 -0.60
C TYR A 259 16.70 -5.71 -0.42
N VAL A 260 16.58 -5.24 0.81
CA VAL A 260 16.58 -3.80 1.10
C VAL A 260 17.87 -3.15 0.63
N ALA A 261 19.04 -3.74 0.94
CA ALA A 261 20.34 -3.24 0.51
C ALA A 261 20.44 -3.14 -1.03
N ASN A 262 20.07 -4.23 -1.72
CA ASN A 262 20.18 -4.32 -3.16
C ASN A 262 19.30 -3.31 -3.89
N ILE A 263 18.01 -3.32 -3.57
CA ILE A 263 17.03 -2.46 -4.26
C ILE A 263 17.30 -0.98 -3.95
N THR A 264 17.59 -0.64 -2.69
CA THR A 264 17.91 0.75 -2.30
C THR A 264 19.12 1.27 -3.07
N LYS A 265 20.21 0.48 -3.17
CA LYS A 265 21.41 0.85 -3.92
C LYS A 265 21.09 1.16 -5.39
N HIS A 266 20.34 0.29 -6.06
CA HIS A 266 20.03 0.49 -7.48
C HIS A 266 19.18 1.72 -7.73
N TYR A 267 18.13 1.95 -6.90
CA TYR A 267 17.32 3.18 -7.02
C TYR A 267 18.09 4.43 -6.64
N ARG A 268 18.98 4.39 -5.64
CA ARG A 268 19.86 5.53 -5.33
C ARG A 268 20.74 5.90 -6.52
N THR A 269 21.34 4.90 -7.16
CA THR A 269 22.18 5.12 -8.35
C THR A 269 21.36 5.75 -9.49
N ALA A 270 20.15 5.27 -9.74
CA ALA A 270 19.27 5.82 -10.76
C ALA A 270 18.88 7.28 -10.47
N ILE A 271 18.49 7.58 -9.23
CA ILE A 271 18.14 8.95 -8.81
C ILE A 271 19.32 9.89 -8.96
N ASP A 272 20.51 9.52 -8.45
CA ASP A 272 21.71 10.37 -8.51
C ASP A 272 22.16 10.64 -9.95
N ALA A 273 22.04 9.64 -10.82
CA ALA A 273 22.32 9.81 -12.24
C ALA A 273 21.32 10.76 -12.92
N ALA A 274 20.02 10.59 -12.64
CA ALA A 274 18.95 11.42 -13.21
C ALA A 274 19.06 12.88 -12.72
N VAL A 275 19.29 13.12 -11.42
CA VAL A 275 19.47 14.46 -10.85
C VAL A 275 20.70 15.14 -11.43
N ALA A 276 21.79 14.38 -11.64
CA ALA A 276 23.01 14.90 -12.27
C ALA A 276 22.91 15.03 -13.80
N ALA A 277 21.74 14.76 -14.41
CA ALA A 277 21.52 14.70 -15.85
C ALA A 277 22.53 13.81 -16.60
N ARG A 278 23.00 12.73 -15.94
CA ARG A 278 23.91 11.74 -16.53
C ARG A 278 23.12 10.57 -17.08
N PRO A 279 23.44 10.07 -18.29
CA PRO A 279 22.85 8.83 -18.78
C PRO A 279 23.18 7.68 -17.81
N HIS A 280 22.17 6.92 -17.45
CA HIS A 280 22.34 5.68 -16.69
C HIS A 280 21.46 4.60 -17.33
N ALA A 281 22.09 3.51 -17.74
CA ALA A 281 21.39 2.34 -18.24
C ALA A 281 21.69 1.18 -17.30
N PHE A 282 20.66 0.52 -16.83
CA PHE A 282 20.80 -0.72 -16.08
C PHE A 282 21.34 -1.82 -16.99
N THR A 283 22.38 -2.51 -16.56
CA THR A 283 22.90 -3.69 -17.25
C THR A 283 22.00 -4.90 -16.99
N SER A 284 22.12 -5.95 -17.80
CA SER A 284 21.44 -7.22 -17.53
C SER A 284 21.83 -7.79 -16.15
N GLY A 285 23.08 -7.62 -15.76
CA GLY A 285 23.57 -8.02 -14.42
C GLY A 285 22.87 -7.27 -13.28
N ASP A 286 22.63 -5.96 -13.41
CA ASP A 286 21.90 -5.18 -12.40
C ASP A 286 20.46 -5.69 -12.25
N VAL A 287 19.80 -6.02 -13.36
CA VAL A 287 18.43 -6.57 -13.36
C VAL A 287 18.41 -7.96 -12.74
N GLU A 288 19.37 -8.84 -13.10
CA GLU A 288 19.51 -10.17 -12.51
C GLU A 288 19.73 -10.09 -10.99
N GLU A 289 20.56 -9.18 -10.49
CA GLU A 289 20.76 -8.97 -9.05
C GLU A 289 19.45 -8.59 -8.34
N MET A 290 18.64 -7.70 -8.94
CA MET A 290 17.33 -7.32 -8.38
C MET A 290 16.34 -8.49 -8.40
N GLU A 291 16.27 -9.26 -9.48
CA GLU A 291 15.40 -10.44 -9.61
C GLU A 291 15.77 -11.55 -8.63
N LEU A 292 17.07 -11.81 -8.42
CA LEU A 292 17.55 -12.79 -7.45
C LEU A 292 17.19 -12.42 -6.01
N SER A 293 17.13 -11.14 -5.67
CA SER A 293 16.70 -10.71 -4.35
C SER A 293 15.24 -11.10 -4.10
N PHE A 294 14.35 -10.77 -5.02
CA PHE A 294 12.96 -11.25 -5.05
C PHE A 294 12.26 -10.88 -6.35
N SER A 295 11.76 -11.86 -7.09
CA SER A 295 10.94 -11.61 -8.28
C SER A 295 9.95 -12.73 -8.55
N ARG A 296 8.72 -12.36 -8.96
CA ARG A 296 7.69 -13.21 -9.59
C ARG A 296 7.55 -12.88 -11.08
N GLY A 297 8.58 -12.30 -11.67
CA GLY A 297 8.61 -11.58 -12.91
C GLY A 297 8.48 -10.08 -12.65
N PHE A 298 9.21 -9.25 -13.40
CA PHE A 298 9.18 -7.81 -13.32
C PHE A 298 8.31 -7.19 -14.40
N SER A 299 7.57 -6.15 -14.03
CA SER A 299 6.84 -5.29 -14.94
C SER A 299 6.88 -3.84 -14.44
N PRO A 300 6.66 -2.84 -15.32
CA PRO A 300 6.50 -1.45 -14.90
C PRO A 300 5.17 -1.20 -14.17
N GLY A 301 4.39 -2.25 -13.86
CA GLY A 301 3.04 -2.12 -13.31
C GLY A 301 2.13 -1.34 -14.26
N TRP A 302 1.40 -0.37 -13.71
CA TRP A 302 0.56 0.54 -14.49
C TRP A 302 1.29 1.84 -14.89
N LEU A 303 2.52 2.07 -14.46
CA LEU A 303 3.23 3.34 -14.70
C LEU A 303 3.39 3.67 -16.19
N GLN A 304 3.53 2.67 -17.06
CA GLN A 304 3.57 2.85 -18.51
C GLN A 304 2.20 2.69 -19.21
N GLY A 305 1.13 2.79 -18.45
CA GLY A 305 -0.23 2.52 -18.94
C GLY A 305 -0.67 1.09 -18.62
N CYS A 306 -1.85 0.72 -19.12
CA CYS A 306 -2.46 -0.56 -18.82
C CYS A 306 -2.19 -1.58 -19.92
N ASP A 307 -1.47 -2.65 -19.59
CA ASP A 307 -1.41 -3.89 -20.36
C ASP A 307 -1.78 -5.06 -19.44
N HIS A 308 -3.00 -5.54 -19.55
CA HIS A 308 -3.53 -6.57 -18.65
C HIS A 308 -2.82 -7.92 -18.80
N LYS A 309 -2.34 -8.25 -20.01
CA LYS A 309 -1.67 -9.53 -20.30
C LYS A 309 -0.24 -9.54 -19.81
N MET A 310 0.48 -8.42 -20.01
CA MET A 310 1.83 -8.26 -19.46
C MET A 310 1.81 -8.26 -17.94
N LEU A 311 0.88 -7.52 -17.33
CA LEU A 311 0.80 -7.37 -15.88
C LEU A 311 0.49 -8.71 -15.18
N VAL A 312 -0.41 -9.53 -15.77
CA VAL A 312 -0.85 -10.82 -15.23
C VAL A 312 -0.68 -11.90 -16.31
N PRO A 313 0.52 -12.47 -16.44
CA PRO A 313 0.76 -13.60 -17.38
C PRO A 313 0.00 -14.87 -17.00
N ALA A 314 -0.48 -14.95 -15.76
CA ALA A 314 -1.29 -16.01 -15.17
C ALA A 314 -0.63 -17.40 -15.06
N THR A 315 0.64 -17.55 -15.38
CA THR A 315 1.35 -18.84 -15.37
C THR A 315 1.94 -19.23 -14.01
N SER A 316 2.08 -18.28 -13.07
CA SER A 316 2.65 -18.54 -11.74
C SER A 316 2.33 -17.45 -10.73
N SER A 317 2.36 -17.83 -9.45
CA SER A 317 2.32 -16.87 -8.32
C SER A 317 3.57 -16.94 -7.43
N ALA A 318 4.49 -17.85 -7.71
CA ALA A 318 5.69 -18.11 -6.91
C ALA A 318 6.82 -17.13 -7.17
N LYS A 319 7.75 -17.02 -6.19
CA LYS A 319 9.08 -16.47 -6.45
C LYS A 319 9.81 -17.39 -7.44
N ARG A 320 10.24 -16.85 -8.57
CA ARG A 320 10.96 -17.61 -9.60
C ARG A 320 12.44 -17.26 -9.72
N GLY A 321 12.83 -16.03 -9.35
CA GLY A 321 14.19 -15.53 -9.58
C GLY A 321 14.47 -15.31 -11.08
N VAL A 322 15.68 -15.64 -11.53
CA VAL A 322 16.15 -15.45 -12.91
C VAL A 322 15.95 -16.72 -13.71
N LYS A 323 15.40 -16.62 -14.94
CA LYS A 323 15.36 -17.76 -15.86
C LYS A 323 16.78 -18.13 -16.26
N LEU A 324 17.23 -19.31 -15.81
CA LEU A 324 18.59 -19.79 -16.08
C LEU A 324 18.72 -20.45 -17.44
N GLY A 325 17.70 -21.20 -17.86
CA GLY A 325 17.76 -21.95 -19.12
C GLY A 325 16.68 -23.01 -19.23
N THR A 326 16.95 -24.03 -20.07
CA THR A 326 16.03 -25.15 -20.30
C THR A 326 16.76 -26.45 -20.12
N VAL A 327 16.12 -27.42 -19.49
CA VAL A 327 16.65 -28.80 -19.38
C VAL A 327 16.73 -29.45 -20.75
N VAL A 328 17.92 -29.86 -21.17
CA VAL A 328 18.18 -30.56 -22.43
C VAL A 328 18.09 -32.08 -22.22
N ALA A 329 18.71 -32.57 -21.15
CA ALA A 329 18.71 -33.98 -20.80
C ALA A 329 18.95 -34.18 -19.29
N VAL A 330 18.48 -35.32 -18.78
CA VAL A 330 18.74 -35.77 -17.42
C VAL A 330 19.56 -37.07 -17.48
N ARG A 331 20.65 -37.11 -16.74
CA ARG A 331 21.52 -38.31 -16.57
C ARG A 331 21.46 -38.75 -15.12
N ARG A 332 22.02 -39.91 -14.77
CA ARG A 332 21.93 -40.53 -13.44
C ARG A 332 22.14 -39.57 -12.27
N ASP A 333 23.08 -38.64 -12.39
CA ASP A 333 23.57 -37.75 -11.30
C ASP A 333 23.75 -36.29 -11.79
N ARG A 334 23.25 -35.98 -13.00
CA ARG A 334 23.45 -34.68 -13.67
C ARG A 334 22.25 -34.23 -14.46
N VAL A 335 22.05 -32.94 -14.50
CA VAL A 335 21.07 -32.28 -15.41
C VAL A 335 21.86 -31.46 -16.43
N LEU A 336 21.63 -31.71 -17.71
CA LEU A 336 22.16 -30.93 -18.82
C LEU A 336 21.19 -29.77 -19.09
N VAL A 337 21.69 -28.54 -18.99
CA VAL A 337 20.90 -27.30 -19.14
C VAL A 337 21.53 -26.45 -20.24
N ASP A 338 20.72 -25.96 -21.19
CA ASP A 338 21.10 -24.91 -22.14
C ASP A 338 20.84 -23.53 -21.49
N LEU A 339 21.94 -22.76 -21.30
CA LEU A 339 21.94 -21.54 -20.48
C LEU A 339 21.52 -20.31 -21.28
N VAL A 340 20.72 -19.45 -20.62
CA VAL A 340 20.43 -18.07 -21.07
C VAL A 340 20.87 -17.03 -20.01
N ALA A 341 21.33 -17.47 -18.84
CA ALA A 341 21.86 -16.62 -17.76
C ALA A 341 23.04 -17.28 -17.04
N GLY A 342 23.70 -16.51 -16.19
CA GLY A 342 24.92 -16.94 -15.48
C GLY A 342 24.68 -17.93 -14.35
N ILE A 343 25.52 -19.01 -14.31
CA ILE A 343 25.53 -20.05 -13.27
C ILE A 343 26.92 -20.26 -12.71
N LYS A 344 27.01 -20.55 -11.44
CA LYS A 344 28.23 -20.97 -10.74
C LYS A 344 27.95 -21.96 -9.61
N ARG A 345 28.97 -22.54 -9.05
CA ARG A 345 28.85 -23.41 -7.88
C ARG A 345 28.22 -22.67 -6.70
N GLY A 346 27.35 -23.35 -5.98
CA GLY A 346 26.64 -22.84 -4.81
C GLY A 346 25.33 -22.12 -5.14
N ASP A 347 25.07 -21.76 -6.40
CA ASP A 347 23.78 -21.14 -6.80
C ASP A 347 22.60 -22.08 -6.50
N GLY A 348 21.48 -21.53 -6.05
CA GLY A 348 20.24 -22.27 -5.82
C GLY A 348 19.39 -22.30 -7.09
N LEU A 349 18.90 -23.50 -7.44
CA LEU A 349 18.06 -23.71 -8.62
C LEU A 349 16.71 -24.33 -8.24
N VAL A 350 15.70 -24.04 -9.09
CA VAL A 350 14.39 -24.68 -9.09
C VAL A 350 14.02 -25.07 -10.51
N PHE A 351 13.47 -26.28 -10.66
CA PHE A 351 12.97 -26.83 -11.92
C PHE A 351 11.46 -26.69 -11.98
N ASP A 352 10.92 -26.30 -13.14
CA ASP A 352 9.49 -26.15 -13.36
C ASP A 352 8.83 -27.50 -13.67
N CYS A 353 8.72 -28.34 -12.64
CA CYS A 353 8.24 -29.74 -12.75
C CYS A 353 6.73 -29.87 -12.51
N GLY A 354 5.96 -28.77 -12.46
CA GLY A 354 4.54 -28.81 -12.16
C GLY A 354 4.19 -29.16 -10.71
N ARG A 355 5.18 -29.22 -9.80
CA ARG A 355 4.96 -29.41 -8.35
C ARG A 355 4.34 -28.16 -7.71
N PRO A 356 3.63 -28.30 -6.57
CA PRO A 356 3.12 -27.17 -5.83
C PRO A 356 4.21 -26.16 -5.47
N VAL A 357 3.83 -24.90 -5.39
CA VAL A 357 4.72 -23.77 -5.05
C VAL A 357 5.43 -23.97 -3.70
N ASP A 358 4.77 -24.64 -2.76
CA ASP A 358 5.27 -24.86 -1.42
C ASP A 358 6.27 -26.04 -1.31
N ASP A 359 6.39 -26.86 -2.37
CA ASP A 359 7.31 -27.99 -2.47
C ASP A 359 7.95 -28.07 -3.86
N PRO A 360 8.75 -27.05 -4.26
CA PRO A 360 9.38 -27.01 -5.57
C PRO A 360 10.53 -28.01 -5.67
N GLU A 361 10.69 -28.66 -6.83
CA GLU A 361 11.88 -29.45 -7.10
C GLU A 361 13.08 -28.56 -7.33
N GLY A 362 14.11 -28.67 -6.49
CA GLY A 362 15.28 -27.82 -6.61
C GLY A 362 16.38 -28.09 -5.60
N GLY A 363 17.55 -27.53 -5.86
CA GLY A 363 18.70 -27.74 -5.00
C GLY A 363 19.86 -26.77 -5.28
N ARG A 364 20.91 -26.85 -4.45
CA ARG A 364 22.15 -26.11 -4.67
C ARG A 364 23.05 -26.83 -5.64
N VAL A 365 23.60 -26.10 -6.62
CA VAL A 365 24.57 -26.58 -7.57
C VAL A 365 25.87 -26.90 -6.84
N TYR A 366 26.28 -28.19 -6.90
CA TYR A 366 27.52 -28.64 -6.33
C TYR A 366 28.69 -28.39 -7.29
N GLU A 367 28.56 -28.85 -8.56
CA GLU A 367 29.55 -28.62 -9.61
C GLU A 367 28.88 -28.25 -10.93
N VAL A 368 29.58 -27.44 -11.73
CA VAL A 368 29.24 -27.06 -13.10
C VAL A 368 30.29 -27.65 -14.05
N PHE A 369 29.85 -28.39 -15.05
CA PHE A 369 30.74 -28.92 -16.07
C PHE A 369 30.34 -28.39 -17.45
N GLN A 370 31.35 -28.04 -18.25
CA GLN A 370 31.16 -27.73 -19.66
C GLN A 370 32.14 -28.52 -20.49
N ARG A 371 31.65 -29.26 -21.47
CA ARG A 371 32.46 -30.15 -22.32
C ARG A 371 33.35 -31.11 -21.51
N GLY A 372 32.83 -31.63 -20.39
CA GLY A 372 33.56 -32.58 -19.50
C GLY A 372 34.55 -31.93 -18.53
N HIS A 373 34.77 -30.62 -18.58
CA HIS A 373 35.63 -29.90 -17.66
C HIS A 373 34.86 -29.23 -16.54
N SER A 374 35.26 -29.44 -15.28
CA SER A 374 34.67 -28.75 -14.15
C SER A 374 35.08 -27.27 -14.16
N LEU A 375 34.11 -26.36 -13.98
CA LEU A 375 34.31 -24.91 -14.00
C LEU A 375 34.34 -24.35 -12.59
N THR A 376 35.27 -23.43 -12.35
CA THR A 376 35.36 -22.60 -11.13
C THR A 376 34.74 -21.20 -11.34
N ASP A 377 34.85 -20.71 -12.58
CA ASP A 377 34.33 -19.38 -12.94
C ASP A 377 32.88 -19.46 -13.41
N PRO A 378 32.09 -18.37 -13.30
CA PRO A 378 30.71 -18.32 -13.80
C PRO A 378 30.66 -18.56 -15.32
N VAL A 379 29.66 -19.30 -15.79
CA VAL A 379 29.34 -19.47 -17.20
C VAL A 379 27.94 -19.04 -17.50
N SER A 380 27.71 -18.29 -18.60
CA SER A 380 26.44 -17.64 -18.89
C SER A 380 25.73 -18.11 -20.17
N HIS A 381 26.35 -19.00 -20.94
CA HIS A 381 25.77 -19.47 -22.20
C HIS A 381 26.31 -20.85 -22.60
N GLY A 382 25.53 -21.53 -23.44
CA GLY A 382 25.81 -22.89 -23.92
C GLY A 382 25.37 -23.96 -22.93
N GLU A 383 25.52 -25.20 -23.37
CA GLU A 383 25.14 -26.36 -22.56
C GLU A 383 26.11 -26.63 -21.43
N VAL A 384 25.58 -26.86 -20.23
CA VAL A 384 26.33 -27.24 -19.03
C VAL A 384 25.68 -28.42 -18.34
N GLU A 385 26.53 -29.32 -17.75
CA GLU A 385 26.07 -30.37 -16.84
C GLU A 385 26.16 -29.86 -15.40
N LEU A 386 25.06 -29.95 -14.68
CA LEU A 386 24.94 -29.52 -13.28
C LEU A 386 24.82 -30.75 -12.37
N THR A 387 25.59 -30.77 -11.29
CA THR A 387 25.45 -31.78 -10.23
C THR A 387 24.90 -31.11 -8.94
N PHE A 388 24.29 -31.95 -8.12
CA PHE A 388 23.69 -31.53 -6.85
C PHE A 388 24.19 -32.41 -5.69
N GLY A 389 23.95 -31.97 -4.47
CA GLY A 389 24.24 -32.81 -3.30
C GLY A 389 23.41 -34.10 -3.33
N GLN A 390 23.90 -35.14 -2.70
CA GLN A 390 23.24 -36.44 -2.69
C GLN A 390 21.81 -36.32 -2.10
N GLY A 391 20.79 -36.70 -2.87
CA GLY A 391 19.37 -36.63 -2.47
C GLY A 391 18.81 -35.20 -2.44
N ALA A 392 19.53 -34.21 -2.96
CA ALA A 392 19.08 -32.82 -2.97
C ALA A 392 17.97 -32.54 -4.00
N ILE A 393 17.93 -33.32 -5.09
CA ILE A 393 16.88 -33.27 -6.11
C ILE A 393 16.40 -34.67 -6.48
N ASP A 394 15.16 -34.76 -6.93
CA ASP A 394 14.59 -35.95 -7.53
C ASP A 394 14.79 -35.91 -9.06
N PHE A 395 15.82 -36.61 -9.57
CA PHE A 395 16.12 -36.64 -10.99
C PHE A 395 15.01 -37.24 -11.86
N ASP A 396 14.14 -38.07 -11.31
CA ASP A 396 13.02 -38.66 -12.03
C ASP A 396 11.88 -37.63 -12.26
N ALA A 397 11.79 -36.62 -11.44
CA ALA A 397 10.85 -35.52 -11.59
C ALA A 397 11.30 -34.48 -12.61
N VAL A 398 12.60 -34.36 -12.89
CA VAL A 398 13.17 -33.42 -13.86
C VAL A 398 13.14 -34.00 -15.28
N GLN A 399 12.55 -33.27 -16.23
CA GLN A 399 12.39 -33.75 -17.61
C GLN A 399 12.94 -32.73 -18.63
N PRO A 400 13.41 -33.20 -19.81
CA PRO A 400 13.80 -32.35 -20.92
C PRO A 400 12.65 -31.41 -21.32
N GLY A 401 13.01 -30.17 -21.66
CA GLY A 401 12.06 -29.10 -22.01
C GLY A 401 11.59 -28.24 -20.84
N GLN A 402 11.79 -28.66 -19.60
CA GLN A 402 11.44 -27.87 -18.42
C GLN A 402 12.32 -26.63 -18.27
N THR A 403 11.71 -25.54 -17.80
CA THR A 403 12.45 -24.30 -17.47
C THR A 403 13.18 -24.47 -16.13
N VAL A 404 14.42 -23.98 -16.09
CA VAL A 404 15.24 -23.91 -14.87
C VAL A 404 15.35 -22.45 -14.44
N TRP A 405 15.13 -22.22 -13.14
CA TRP A 405 15.20 -20.92 -12.50
C TRP A 405 16.32 -20.86 -11.49
N LYS A 406 17.13 -19.81 -11.54
CA LYS A 406 18.12 -19.48 -10.50
C LYS A 406 17.42 -18.64 -9.42
N THR A 407 17.39 -19.16 -8.20
CA THR A 407 16.62 -18.57 -7.09
C THR A 407 17.47 -17.96 -6.00
N ASP A 408 18.77 -18.29 -5.97
CA ASP A 408 19.72 -17.82 -4.94
C ASP A 408 21.15 -17.74 -5.49
N ASP A 409 21.87 -16.70 -5.04
CA ASP A 409 23.29 -16.48 -5.29
C ASP A 409 24.00 -16.13 -3.96
N PRO A 410 24.72 -17.08 -3.34
CA PRO A 410 25.42 -16.85 -2.05
C PRO A 410 26.49 -15.76 -2.12
N HIS A 411 27.14 -15.57 -3.28
CA HIS A 411 28.14 -14.51 -3.45
C HIS A 411 27.50 -13.12 -3.47
N LEU A 412 26.33 -12.98 -4.13
CA LEU A 412 25.54 -11.76 -4.08
C LEU A 412 25.13 -11.47 -2.65
N THR A 413 24.55 -12.45 -1.96
CA THR A 413 24.13 -12.34 -0.56
C THR A 413 25.29 -11.89 0.34
N ALA A 414 26.46 -12.53 0.24
CA ALA A 414 27.63 -12.16 1.03
C ALA A 414 28.15 -10.75 0.70
N ARG A 415 28.12 -10.35 -0.57
CA ARG A 415 28.51 -9.00 -1.01
C ARG A 415 27.56 -7.94 -0.46
N LEU A 416 26.25 -8.19 -0.49
CA LEU A 416 25.24 -7.27 0.03
C LEU A 416 25.36 -7.13 1.56
N ARG A 417 25.56 -8.22 2.31
CA ARG A 417 25.77 -8.18 3.77
C ARG A 417 26.96 -7.30 4.16
N LYS A 418 28.06 -7.39 3.44
CA LYS A 418 29.23 -6.53 3.68
C LYS A 418 28.91 -5.04 3.54
N THR A 419 27.81 -4.65 2.90
CA THR A 419 27.45 -3.23 2.78
C THR A 419 26.92 -2.65 4.09
N PHE A 420 26.31 -3.46 4.97
CA PHE A 420 25.62 -3.00 6.17
C PHE A 420 26.07 -3.67 7.49
N GLU A 421 26.94 -4.70 7.43
CA GLU A 421 27.53 -5.34 8.62
C GLU A 421 28.84 -4.66 9.05
N SER A 422 29.38 -3.72 8.25
CA SER A 422 30.62 -3.03 8.58
C SER A 422 30.42 -2.07 9.75
N ALA A 423 31.40 -2.07 10.68
CA ALA A 423 31.44 -1.08 11.76
C ALA A 423 31.76 0.35 11.26
N ASP A 424 32.46 0.47 10.12
CA ASP A 424 32.77 1.78 9.50
C ASP A 424 31.61 2.17 8.57
N PRO A 425 30.91 3.30 8.83
CA PRO A 425 29.80 3.76 8.02
C PRO A 425 30.21 4.02 6.56
N ARG A 426 29.45 3.47 5.60
CA ARG A 426 29.65 3.74 4.17
C ARG A 426 29.00 5.06 3.76
N ARG A 427 27.77 5.29 4.19
CA ARG A 427 27.07 6.56 3.98
C ARG A 427 27.40 7.50 5.12
N ARG A 428 27.89 8.68 4.80
CA ARG A 428 28.22 9.73 5.76
C ARG A 428 27.47 11.01 5.46
N THR A 429 27.20 11.78 6.50
CA THR A 429 26.56 13.08 6.39
C THR A 429 27.62 14.14 6.12
N PRO A 430 27.54 14.90 5.03
CA PRO A 430 28.49 15.97 4.74
C PRO A 430 28.36 17.10 5.79
N ILE A 431 29.51 17.60 6.24
CA ILE A 431 29.62 18.75 7.14
C ILE A 431 30.56 19.80 6.54
N ASP A 432 30.23 21.05 6.74
CA ASP A 432 31.10 22.18 6.41
C ASP A 432 31.75 22.71 7.66
N LEU A 433 33.05 22.98 7.63
CA LEU A 433 33.83 23.51 8.74
C LEU A 433 34.29 24.91 8.43
N HIS A 434 34.15 25.84 9.38
CA HIS A 434 34.78 27.14 9.39
C HIS A 434 35.69 27.23 10.60
N VAL A 435 36.98 27.52 10.38
CA VAL A 435 38.02 27.49 11.40
C VAL A 435 38.62 28.88 11.54
N THR A 436 38.56 29.44 12.73
CA THR A 436 39.18 30.73 13.05
C THR A 436 40.42 30.53 13.96
N VAL A 437 41.59 30.94 13.54
CA VAL A 437 42.85 30.80 14.28
C VAL A 437 43.65 32.05 14.16
N ALA A 438 43.95 32.70 15.30
CA ALA A 438 44.83 33.86 15.37
C ALA A 438 45.87 33.64 16.47
N THR A 439 47.13 34.10 16.24
CA THR A 439 48.18 34.02 17.29
C THR A 439 47.73 34.73 18.57
N GLY A 440 47.81 34.04 19.73
CA GLY A 440 47.35 34.56 21.02
C GLY A 440 45.88 34.35 21.31
N MET A 441 45.13 33.71 20.41
CA MET A 441 43.70 33.39 20.58
C MET A 441 43.48 31.87 20.56
N PRO A 442 42.43 31.35 21.22
CA PRO A 442 42.04 29.97 21.05
C PRO A 442 41.68 29.63 19.59
N VAL A 443 41.88 28.38 19.20
CA VAL A 443 41.33 27.82 17.94
C VAL A 443 39.84 27.64 18.08
N ARG A 444 39.06 28.21 17.18
CA ARG A 444 37.59 28.01 17.12
C ARG A 444 37.23 27.30 15.83
N ILE A 445 36.38 26.25 15.96
CA ILE A 445 35.86 25.50 14.82
C ILE A 445 34.34 25.54 14.91
N VAL A 446 33.67 25.99 13.85
CA VAL A 446 32.22 25.94 13.68
C VAL A 446 31.93 24.89 12.63
N ALA A 447 31.09 23.92 12.98
CA ALA A 447 30.58 22.92 12.03
C ALA A 447 29.13 23.22 11.68
N THR A 448 28.82 23.11 10.41
CA THR A 448 27.46 23.25 9.86
C THR A 448 27.05 21.94 9.21
N VAL A 449 25.92 21.39 9.62
CA VAL A 449 25.28 20.22 8.99
C VAL A 449 24.22 20.67 8.00
N THR A 450 23.79 19.73 7.15
CA THR A 450 22.63 19.93 6.24
C THR A 450 21.44 20.51 7.00
N GLY A 451 20.80 21.55 6.45
CA GLY A 451 19.72 22.29 7.10
C GLY A 451 20.18 23.49 7.94
N GLY A 452 21.50 23.83 7.92
CA GLY A 452 22.05 25.05 8.52
C GLY A 452 22.22 25.03 10.03
N ARG A 453 21.97 23.88 10.71
CA ARG A 453 22.22 23.74 12.15
C ARG A 453 23.74 23.73 12.41
N GLN A 454 24.15 24.39 13.48
CA GLN A 454 25.58 24.61 13.78
C GLN A 454 25.92 24.23 15.22
N CYS A 455 27.15 23.74 15.39
CA CYS A 455 27.80 23.66 16.69
C CYS A 455 29.24 24.16 16.60
N SER A 456 29.84 24.51 17.74
CA SER A 456 31.21 25.02 17.75
C SER A 456 32.03 24.42 18.91
N VAL A 457 33.33 24.29 18.71
CA VAL A 457 34.31 23.91 19.73
C VAL A 457 35.43 24.92 19.77
N GLU A 458 36.07 25.09 20.93
CA GLU A 458 37.22 26.00 21.11
C GLU A 458 38.34 25.29 21.88
N SER A 459 39.60 25.63 21.56
CA SER A 459 40.73 25.10 22.32
C SER A 459 40.85 25.78 23.69
N GLU A 460 41.23 25.00 24.70
CA GLU A 460 41.42 25.50 26.08
C GLU A 460 42.52 26.56 26.17
N ALA A 461 43.61 26.38 25.38
CA ALA A 461 44.76 27.28 25.40
C ALA A 461 44.83 28.13 24.12
N PRO A 462 45.29 29.41 24.25
CA PRO A 462 45.54 30.23 23.07
C PRO A 462 46.73 29.68 22.25
N THR A 463 46.73 29.97 20.96
CA THR A 463 47.80 29.62 20.04
C THR A 463 49.03 30.47 20.25
N VAL A 464 50.20 29.96 19.89
CA VAL A 464 51.48 30.68 19.88
C VAL A 464 51.97 30.90 18.48
N ALA A 465 52.81 31.92 18.27
CA ALA A 465 53.43 32.15 16.98
C ALA A 465 54.32 30.97 16.58
N ALA A 466 54.29 30.56 15.31
CA ALA A 466 55.13 29.47 14.82
C ALA A 466 56.58 29.90 14.71
N THR A 467 57.51 29.03 15.16
CA THR A 467 58.95 29.20 15.02
C THR A 467 59.50 28.58 13.74
N LYS A 468 58.87 27.53 13.19
CA LYS A 468 59.32 26.81 11.99
C LYS A 468 58.22 26.58 10.98
N HIS A 469 57.09 26.07 11.40
CA HIS A 469 55.97 25.70 10.52
C HIS A 469 54.68 26.34 11.07
N ALA A 470 54.17 27.34 10.38
CA ALA A 470 52.86 27.90 10.68
C ALA A 470 51.73 26.96 10.22
N LEU A 471 50.58 27.02 10.90
CA LEU A 471 49.39 26.31 10.51
C LEU A 471 48.91 26.74 9.13
N THR A 472 48.58 25.80 8.29
CA THR A 472 48.01 26.03 6.94
C THR A 472 46.62 25.43 6.85
N GLU A 473 45.82 25.92 5.91
CA GLU A 473 44.51 25.37 5.59
C GLU A 473 44.59 23.88 5.19
N GLU A 474 45.63 23.50 4.42
CA GLU A 474 45.88 22.10 4.04
C GLU A 474 46.11 21.20 5.26
N THR A 475 46.84 21.70 6.27
CA THR A 475 47.01 20.98 7.55
C THR A 475 45.69 20.82 8.29
N LEU A 476 44.83 21.85 8.33
CA LEU A 476 43.52 21.78 8.93
C LEU A 476 42.66 20.77 8.19
N GLN A 477 42.60 20.82 6.88
CA GLN A 477 41.84 19.90 6.03
C GLN A 477 42.28 18.44 6.29
N THR A 478 43.61 18.20 6.34
CA THR A 478 44.14 16.85 6.61
C THR A 478 43.80 16.34 8.00
N GLN A 479 43.92 17.18 9.05
CA GLN A 479 43.70 16.75 10.44
C GLN A 479 42.23 16.69 10.85
N LEU A 480 41.40 17.64 10.43
CA LEU A 480 39.98 17.69 10.74
C LEU A 480 39.15 16.78 9.82
N GLY A 481 39.63 16.52 8.59
CA GLY A 481 39.02 15.60 7.66
C GLY A 481 39.15 14.09 8.03
N ARG A 482 39.91 13.74 9.08
CA ARG A 482 40.04 12.36 9.59
C ARG A 482 38.80 11.94 10.37
N LEU A 483 37.68 11.84 9.69
CA LEU A 483 36.38 11.49 10.27
C LEU A 483 36.01 9.99 10.12
N GLY A 484 36.97 9.13 9.76
CA GLY A 484 36.72 7.67 9.67
C GLY A 484 36.17 7.10 10.97
N GLY A 485 35.26 6.12 10.88
CA GLY A 485 34.55 5.56 12.02
C GLY A 485 33.44 6.45 12.58
N THR A 486 33.17 7.60 11.97
CA THR A 486 32.06 8.50 12.37
C THR A 486 30.98 8.60 11.27
N PRO A 487 29.78 9.06 11.60
CA PRO A 487 28.71 9.25 10.60
C PRO A 487 28.90 10.49 9.70
N PHE A 488 30.00 11.21 9.82
CA PHE A 488 30.24 12.46 9.12
C PHE A 488 31.39 12.37 8.12
N GLU A 489 31.34 13.22 7.09
CA GLU A 489 32.45 13.47 6.16
C GLU A 489 32.62 14.98 5.92
N LEU A 490 33.86 15.40 5.71
CA LEU A 490 34.17 16.81 5.43
C LEU A 490 33.81 17.14 3.98
N SER A 491 32.86 18.06 3.79
CA SER A 491 32.44 18.59 2.49
C SER A 491 33.27 19.83 2.12
N LEU A 492 33.21 20.85 2.96
CA LEU A 492 33.94 22.09 2.76
C LEU A 492 34.69 22.49 4.03
N LEU A 493 35.92 23.00 3.87
CA LEU A 493 36.65 23.68 4.95
C LEU A 493 37.04 25.07 4.49
N SER A 494 36.71 26.07 5.31
CA SER A 494 37.26 27.44 5.16
C SER A 494 37.99 27.85 6.43
N ALA A 495 39.05 28.63 6.32
CA ALA A 495 39.83 29.02 7.47
C ALA A 495 40.28 30.47 7.43
N ASP A 496 40.11 31.19 8.54
CA ASP A 496 40.67 32.50 8.80
C ASP A 496 41.90 32.37 9.69
N ILE A 497 43.09 32.37 9.07
CA ILE A 497 44.38 32.16 9.77
C ILE A 497 45.16 33.49 9.80
N THR A 498 45.43 34.01 11.00
CA THR A 498 46.18 35.30 11.16
C THR A 498 47.34 35.19 12.14
N GLY A 499 48.45 35.90 11.86
CA GLY A 499 49.61 36.01 12.71
C GLY A 499 50.53 34.78 12.71
N GLY A 500 50.39 33.87 11.75
CA GLY A 500 51.25 32.67 11.63
C GLY A 500 51.23 31.75 12.87
N PRO A 501 50.03 31.31 13.33
CA PRO A 501 49.91 30.50 14.54
C PRO A 501 50.49 29.08 14.37
N MET A 502 50.99 28.50 15.45
CA MET A 502 51.28 27.09 15.58
C MET A 502 50.24 26.41 16.43
N VAL A 503 49.65 25.30 15.92
CA VAL A 503 48.67 24.47 16.60
C VAL A 503 49.14 23.02 16.59
N PRO A 504 49.37 22.39 17.76
CA PRO A 504 49.75 20.96 17.79
C PRO A 504 48.68 20.07 17.19
N HIS A 505 49.00 19.04 16.44
CA HIS A 505 48.08 18.07 15.86
C HIS A 505 47.23 17.36 16.94
N SER A 506 47.77 17.20 18.17
CA SER A 506 47.02 16.67 19.32
C SER A 506 45.85 17.56 19.74
N VAL A 507 45.99 18.88 19.64
CA VAL A 507 44.92 19.84 19.91
C VAL A 507 43.85 19.76 18.84
N LEU A 508 44.22 19.72 17.57
CA LEU A 508 43.28 19.53 16.46
C LEU A 508 42.53 18.18 16.58
N GLY A 509 43.23 17.11 17.01
CA GLY A 509 42.65 15.82 17.27
C GLY A 509 41.59 15.83 18.39
N LYS A 510 41.90 16.54 19.53
CA LYS A 510 40.92 16.70 20.62
C LYS A 510 39.69 17.49 20.16
N LEU A 511 39.89 18.61 19.48
CA LEU A 511 38.82 19.45 18.96
C LEU A 511 37.94 18.67 17.96
N ARG A 512 38.54 17.87 17.09
CA ARG A 512 37.78 17.00 16.18
C ARG A 512 36.89 16.00 16.92
N HIS A 513 37.41 15.30 17.95
CA HIS A 513 36.62 14.35 18.73
C HIS A 513 35.46 15.03 19.48
N GLU A 514 35.72 16.19 20.09
CA GLU A 514 34.70 16.99 20.74
C GLU A 514 33.65 17.50 19.75
N LEU A 515 34.08 17.95 18.55
CA LEU A 515 33.23 18.38 17.49
C LEU A 515 32.28 17.29 17.04
N VAL A 516 32.80 16.07 16.81
CA VAL A 516 31.99 14.91 16.43
C VAL A 516 30.95 14.59 17.50
N ALA A 517 31.34 14.58 18.78
CA ALA A 517 30.38 14.32 19.88
C ALA A 517 29.26 15.39 19.93
N ARG A 518 29.61 16.69 19.72
CA ARG A 518 28.62 17.78 19.66
C ARG A 518 27.72 17.68 18.43
N LEU A 519 28.26 17.28 17.28
CA LEU A 519 27.48 17.05 16.08
C LEU A 519 26.51 15.91 16.25
N GLU A 520 26.96 14.77 16.85
CA GLU A 520 26.06 13.64 17.14
C GLU A 520 24.92 14.02 18.07
N ALA A 521 25.19 14.82 19.10
CA ALA A 521 24.16 15.35 19.98
C ALA A 521 23.22 16.31 19.24
N LEU A 522 23.79 17.22 18.43
CA LEU A 522 23.03 18.20 17.66
C LEU A 522 22.01 17.55 16.71
N VAL A 523 22.42 16.52 15.96
CA VAL A 523 21.55 15.92 14.94
C VAL A 523 20.37 15.14 15.53
N VAL A 524 20.47 14.65 16.77
CA VAL A 524 19.37 13.96 17.46
C VAL A 524 18.52 14.87 18.33
N ASP A 525 18.99 16.09 18.64
CA ASP A 525 18.25 17.09 19.40
C ASP A 525 17.15 17.72 18.54
N LEU A 526 15.94 17.19 18.67
CA LEU A 526 14.76 17.68 17.96
C LEU A 526 14.01 18.70 18.84
N PRO A 527 13.37 19.71 18.21
CA PRO A 527 12.50 20.62 18.95
C PRO A 527 11.34 19.83 19.59
N PRO A 528 10.98 20.16 20.86
CA PRO A 528 9.87 19.49 21.53
C PRO A 528 8.56 19.74 20.77
N ARG A 529 7.76 18.70 20.64
CA ARG A 529 6.43 18.75 20.03
C ARG A 529 5.36 19.12 21.06
N ARG A 530 4.31 19.76 20.61
CA ARG A 530 3.11 20.01 21.41
C ARG A 530 2.28 18.73 21.43
N ILE A 531 2.12 18.12 22.61
CA ILE A 531 1.39 16.86 22.78
C ILE A 531 0.29 17.07 23.83
N SER A 532 -0.94 16.68 23.48
CA SER A 532 -2.10 16.72 24.38
C SER A 532 -2.89 15.42 24.27
N LEU A 533 -2.70 14.49 25.21
CA LEU A 533 -3.35 13.18 25.20
C LEU A 533 -4.89 13.28 25.18
N ASP A 534 -5.45 14.24 25.92
CA ASP A 534 -6.90 14.40 26.08
C ASP A 534 -7.55 15.23 24.96
N ALA A 535 -6.74 15.74 24.00
CA ALA A 535 -7.26 16.53 22.90
C ALA A 535 -8.26 15.71 22.06
N GLN A 536 -9.35 16.37 21.70
CA GLN A 536 -10.37 15.83 20.80
C GLN A 536 -10.32 16.58 19.47
N PRO A 537 -10.60 15.91 18.36
CA PRO A 537 -10.84 16.60 17.10
C PRO A 537 -11.92 17.68 17.28
N GLU A 538 -11.71 18.84 16.66
CA GLU A 538 -12.75 19.88 16.67
C GLU A 538 -14.04 19.35 16.05
N GLN A 539 -15.15 19.51 16.76
CA GLN A 539 -16.48 19.20 16.26
C GLN A 539 -17.29 20.49 16.14
N PRO A 540 -18.09 20.66 15.08
CA PRO A 540 -19.00 21.79 14.95
C PRO A 540 -19.91 21.92 16.17
N ALA A 541 -20.22 23.15 16.57
CA ALA A 541 -21.06 23.41 17.75
C ALA A 541 -22.43 22.71 17.66
N ALA A 542 -22.98 22.57 16.44
CA ALA A 542 -24.24 21.85 16.19
C ALA A 542 -24.19 20.36 16.54
N MET A 543 -23.01 19.74 16.52
CA MET A 543 -22.83 18.32 16.88
C MET A 543 -22.55 18.10 18.36
N ARG A 544 -22.05 19.11 19.07
CA ARG A 544 -21.74 19.05 20.52
C ARG A 544 -22.99 19.05 21.42
N THR A 545 -24.10 19.51 20.90
CA THR A 545 -25.34 19.75 21.72
C THR A 545 -26.26 18.53 21.81
N ASN A 546 -25.97 17.42 21.09
CA ASN A 546 -26.89 16.29 20.97
C ASN A 546 -26.60 15.07 21.86
N THR A 547 -25.62 15.12 22.78
CA THR A 547 -25.36 14.01 23.73
C THR A 547 -26.41 13.87 24.84
N ALA A 548 -27.42 14.73 24.86
CA ALA A 548 -28.50 14.73 25.87
C ALA A 548 -29.92 14.87 25.27
N SER A 549 -30.11 14.64 23.97
CA SER A 549 -31.48 14.65 23.43
C SER A 549 -32.20 13.39 23.88
N LYS A 550 -33.40 13.57 24.50
CA LYS A 550 -34.36 12.51 24.80
C LYS A 550 -34.56 11.63 23.56
N PRO A 551 -34.74 10.32 23.72
CA PRO A 551 -35.06 9.44 22.61
C PRO A 551 -36.26 10.06 21.87
N ARG A 552 -36.02 10.53 20.65
CA ARG A 552 -37.03 10.90 19.68
C ARG A 552 -37.85 9.64 19.45
N ALA A 553 -39.18 9.76 19.36
CA ALA A 553 -39.99 8.59 19.04
C ALA A 553 -39.38 7.91 17.82
N ALA A 554 -38.99 6.65 17.95
CA ALA A 554 -38.25 5.93 16.92
C ALA A 554 -39.09 5.94 15.65
N GLU A 555 -38.57 6.61 14.60
CA GLU A 555 -39.17 6.48 13.27
C GLU A 555 -39.10 4.97 12.89
N PRO A 556 -40.07 4.43 12.19
CA PRO A 556 -40.04 3.04 11.76
C PRO A 556 -38.80 2.83 10.89
N ALA A 557 -38.09 1.71 11.12
CA ALA A 557 -36.91 1.35 10.35
C ALA A 557 -37.25 1.26 8.86
N ARG A 558 -36.34 1.80 8.04
CA ARG A 558 -36.47 1.88 6.58
C ARG A 558 -35.57 0.84 5.92
N LEU A 559 -36.16 0.10 4.98
CA LEU A 559 -35.45 -0.79 4.09
C LEU A 559 -35.06 -0.01 2.81
N HIS A 560 -33.80 -0.07 2.45
CA HIS A 560 -33.24 0.44 1.20
C HIS A 560 -32.82 -0.74 0.34
N VAL A 561 -33.09 -0.69 -0.97
CA VAL A 561 -32.72 -1.78 -1.89
C VAL A 561 -31.77 -1.27 -2.97
N LEU A 562 -30.59 -1.89 -3.07
CA LEU A 562 -29.64 -1.63 -4.14
C LEU A 562 -29.81 -2.67 -5.24
N VAL A 563 -30.06 -2.19 -6.45
CA VAL A 563 -30.25 -2.99 -7.67
C VAL A 563 -29.12 -2.77 -8.67
N ARG A 564 -28.80 -3.80 -9.46
CA ARG A 564 -27.74 -3.76 -10.46
C ARG A 564 -28.22 -3.89 -11.90
N SER A 565 -29.52 -4.01 -12.11
CA SER A 565 -30.14 -4.03 -13.44
C SER A 565 -31.51 -3.35 -13.46
N LEU A 566 -31.97 -2.95 -14.66
CA LEU A 566 -33.33 -2.43 -14.85
C LEU A 566 -34.39 -3.50 -14.55
N GLU A 567 -34.09 -4.78 -14.79
CA GLU A 567 -34.99 -5.87 -14.47
C GLU A 567 -35.21 -5.99 -12.97
N GLN A 568 -34.14 -5.99 -12.19
CA GLN A 568 -34.22 -5.96 -10.72
C GLN A 568 -34.97 -4.71 -10.23
N LEU A 569 -34.71 -3.55 -10.82
CA LEU A 569 -35.37 -2.31 -10.45
C LEU A 569 -36.90 -2.42 -10.63
N ARG A 570 -37.35 -2.93 -11.76
CA ARG A 570 -38.81 -3.12 -12.05
C ARG A 570 -39.41 -4.12 -11.05
N ALA A 571 -38.76 -5.26 -10.81
CA ALA A 571 -39.24 -6.23 -9.81
C ALA A 571 -39.37 -5.61 -8.42
N VAL A 572 -38.38 -4.83 -7.99
CA VAL A 572 -38.38 -4.21 -6.65
C VAL A 572 -39.47 -3.13 -6.48
N VAL A 573 -39.71 -2.27 -7.48
CA VAL A 573 -40.77 -1.25 -7.41
C VAL A 573 -42.16 -1.87 -7.44
N GLU A 574 -42.38 -2.98 -8.15
CA GLU A 574 -43.62 -3.77 -8.16
C GLU A 574 -43.91 -4.39 -6.79
N LEU A 575 -42.90 -4.81 -6.05
CA LEU A 575 -42.99 -5.30 -4.66
C LEU A 575 -43.36 -4.17 -3.66
N GLY A 576 -43.42 -2.93 -4.12
CA GLY A 576 -43.81 -1.79 -3.30
C GLY A 576 -42.65 -1.08 -2.59
N GLU A 577 -41.39 -1.41 -2.88
CA GLU A 577 -40.25 -0.67 -2.32
C GLU A 577 -40.16 0.72 -2.92
N ARG A 578 -39.78 1.71 -2.10
CA ARG A 578 -39.78 3.13 -2.47
C ARG A 578 -38.47 3.84 -2.19
N SER A 579 -37.47 3.17 -1.65
CA SER A 579 -36.14 3.73 -1.37
C SER A 579 -35.08 2.87 -2.02
N LEU A 580 -34.52 3.38 -3.10
CA LEU A 580 -33.72 2.59 -4.04
C LEU A 580 -32.34 3.18 -4.26
N TYR A 581 -31.40 2.31 -4.51
CA TYR A 581 -30.08 2.62 -5.07
C TYR A 581 -29.90 1.88 -6.39
N ALA A 582 -29.28 2.49 -7.37
CA ALA A 582 -28.89 1.82 -8.61
C ALA A 582 -27.36 1.84 -8.79
N ASP A 583 -26.78 0.66 -9.03
CA ASP A 583 -25.34 0.42 -9.24
C ASP A 583 -25.15 -0.37 -10.54
N PHE A 584 -25.35 0.29 -11.68
CA PHE A 584 -25.31 -0.36 -12.99
C PHE A 584 -23.90 -0.31 -13.60
N ALA A 585 -23.47 -1.40 -14.21
CA ALA A 585 -22.25 -1.46 -14.99
C ALA A 585 -22.29 -0.48 -16.18
N ASP A 586 -23.45 -0.37 -16.84
CA ASP A 586 -23.72 0.61 -17.87
C ASP A 586 -24.48 1.82 -17.32
N ILE A 587 -23.77 2.89 -17.00
CA ILE A 587 -24.35 4.12 -16.45
C ILE A 587 -25.26 4.87 -17.44
N ARG A 588 -25.27 4.52 -18.72
CA ARG A 588 -26.20 5.10 -19.72
C ARG A 588 -27.65 4.73 -19.39
N GLN A 589 -27.86 3.62 -18.69
CA GLN A 589 -29.19 3.17 -18.23
C GLN A 589 -29.70 3.94 -17.01
N TYR A 590 -28.90 4.78 -16.37
CA TYR A 590 -29.30 5.54 -15.18
C TYR A 590 -30.49 6.48 -15.44
N HIS A 591 -30.58 7.09 -16.63
CA HIS A 591 -31.71 7.92 -16.99
C HIS A 591 -33.03 7.12 -17.00
N GLU A 592 -33.03 5.92 -17.56
CA GLU A 592 -34.19 5.01 -17.56
C GLU A 592 -34.51 4.54 -16.14
N ALA A 593 -33.49 4.21 -15.34
CA ALA A 593 -33.68 3.81 -13.95
C ALA A 593 -34.41 4.89 -13.12
N VAL A 594 -34.01 6.15 -13.28
CA VAL A 594 -34.67 7.28 -12.62
C VAL A 594 -36.13 7.41 -13.09
N ALA A 595 -36.38 7.32 -14.40
CA ALA A 595 -37.73 7.38 -14.94
C ALA A 595 -38.65 6.25 -14.42
N VAL A 596 -38.16 5.03 -14.34
CA VAL A 596 -38.88 3.88 -13.76
C VAL A 596 -39.18 4.11 -12.28
N ALA A 597 -38.21 4.53 -11.49
CA ALA A 597 -38.39 4.78 -10.07
C ALA A 597 -39.43 5.88 -9.81
N HIS A 598 -39.30 7.01 -10.49
CA HIS A 598 -40.24 8.14 -10.36
C HIS A 598 -41.66 7.80 -10.82
N ALA A 599 -41.83 7.00 -11.88
CA ALA A 599 -43.14 6.50 -12.30
C ALA A 599 -43.90 5.70 -11.21
N HIS A 600 -43.12 5.09 -10.28
CA HIS A 600 -43.63 4.34 -9.14
C HIS A 600 -43.59 5.14 -7.81
N THR A 601 -43.37 6.44 -7.85
CA THR A 601 -43.21 7.33 -6.66
C THR A 601 -42.10 6.88 -5.70
N ALA A 602 -41.09 6.26 -6.22
CA ALA A 602 -39.90 5.81 -5.46
C ALA A 602 -38.79 6.85 -5.58
N THR A 603 -38.01 7.01 -4.52
CA THR A 603 -36.74 7.77 -4.53
C THR A 603 -35.61 6.88 -4.97
N ILE A 604 -34.73 7.41 -5.81
CA ILE A 604 -33.58 6.66 -6.31
C ILE A 604 -32.26 7.44 -6.18
N HIS A 605 -31.27 6.81 -5.59
CA HIS A 605 -29.90 7.32 -5.50
C HIS A 605 -29.01 6.53 -6.46
N LEU A 606 -28.18 7.21 -7.23
CA LEU A 606 -27.27 6.57 -8.17
C LEU A 606 -25.89 6.40 -7.55
N ALA A 607 -25.34 5.18 -7.67
CA ALA A 607 -24.02 4.88 -7.17
C ALA A 607 -22.92 5.44 -8.10
N THR A 608 -21.86 6.02 -7.52
CA THR A 608 -20.65 6.37 -8.27
C THR A 608 -19.78 5.14 -8.45
N PRO A 609 -18.87 5.12 -9.43
CA PRO A 609 -17.73 4.18 -9.40
C PRO A 609 -16.98 4.28 -8.07
N ARG A 610 -16.35 3.18 -7.62
CA ARG A 610 -15.51 3.21 -6.40
C ARG A 610 -14.24 4.00 -6.61
N ILE A 611 -13.74 4.06 -7.83
CA ILE A 611 -12.51 4.75 -8.21
C ILE A 611 -12.86 5.87 -9.19
N GLN A 612 -12.23 7.03 -9.00
CA GLN A 612 -12.26 8.14 -9.95
C GLN A 612 -10.82 8.53 -10.25
N LYS A 613 -10.41 8.39 -11.49
CA LYS A 613 -9.09 8.79 -12.00
C LYS A 613 -9.15 10.17 -12.65
N PRO A 614 -7.99 10.79 -12.96
CA PRO A 614 -7.96 12.00 -13.78
C PRO A 614 -8.79 11.83 -15.07
N ASP A 615 -9.44 12.90 -15.50
CA ASP A 615 -10.30 12.96 -16.69
C ASP A 615 -11.63 12.15 -16.63
N GLU A 616 -11.93 11.46 -15.51
CA GLU A 616 -13.17 10.70 -15.36
C GLU A 616 -14.34 11.51 -14.75
N LEU A 617 -14.20 12.82 -14.51
CA LEU A 617 -15.30 13.68 -14.04
C LEU A 617 -16.51 13.71 -14.99
N GLY A 618 -16.33 13.29 -16.24
CA GLY A 618 -17.43 13.08 -17.19
C GLY A 618 -18.47 12.08 -16.69
N ILE A 619 -18.04 11.05 -15.97
CA ILE A 619 -18.92 10.05 -15.34
C ILE A 619 -19.84 10.71 -14.30
N PHE A 620 -19.29 11.56 -13.43
CA PHE A 620 -20.08 12.27 -12.41
C PHE A 620 -21.12 13.22 -13.05
N ARG A 621 -20.76 13.89 -14.14
CA ARG A 621 -21.68 14.73 -14.89
C ARG A 621 -22.83 13.93 -15.51
N LEU A 622 -22.57 12.69 -15.98
CA LEU A 622 -23.62 11.79 -16.49
C LEU A 622 -24.55 11.35 -15.37
N VAL A 623 -24.05 11.05 -14.18
CA VAL A 623 -24.87 10.75 -12.99
C VAL A 623 -25.79 11.94 -12.68
N CYS A 624 -25.27 13.17 -12.61
CA CYS A 624 -26.10 14.36 -12.38
C CYS A 624 -27.16 14.57 -13.48
N LYS A 625 -26.78 14.34 -14.75
CA LYS A 625 -27.68 14.51 -15.89
C LYS A 625 -28.85 13.53 -15.88
N ALA A 626 -28.69 12.37 -15.25
CA ALA A 626 -29.78 11.39 -15.09
C ALA A 626 -30.92 11.90 -14.17
N GLY A 627 -30.67 12.93 -13.35
CA GLY A 627 -31.69 13.56 -12.48
C GLY A 627 -32.12 12.72 -11.27
N PRO A 628 -31.17 12.09 -10.52
CA PRO A 628 -31.51 11.31 -9.34
C PRO A 628 -31.96 12.17 -8.17
N ASP A 629 -32.61 11.56 -7.17
CA ASP A 629 -32.96 12.20 -5.90
C ASP A 629 -31.75 12.40 -4.99
N GLY A 630 -30.64 11.71 -5.26
CA GLY A 630 -29.36 11.82 -4.57
C GLY A 630 -28.32 10.85 -5.12
N VAL A 631 -27.16 10.79 -4.48
CA VAL A 631 -26.03 10.00 -4.93
C VAL A 631 -25.43 9.15 -3.81
N LEU A 632 -25.17 7.87 -4.10
CA LEU A 632 -24.39 6.98 -3.26
C LEU A 632 -22.90 7.11 -3.65
N VAL A 633 -22.15 7.88 -2.87
CA VAL A 633 -20.75 8.19 -3.18
C VAL A 633 -19.81 7.14 -2.62
N ARG A 634 -18.93 6.62 -3.48
CA ARG A 634 -17.98 5.52 -3.18
C ARG A 634 -16.52 5.92 -3.18
N ASN A 635 -16.20 7.18 -3.45
CA ASN A 635 -14.83 7.71 -3.50
C ASN A 635 -14.77 9.15 -3.00
N TYR A 636 -13.61 9.57 -2.54
CA TYR A 636 -13.45 10.90 -1.95
C TYR A 636 -13.57 12.04 -2.97
N GLY A 637 -13.27 11.79 -4.25
CA GLY A 637 -13.42 12.79 -5.31
C GLY A 637 -14.87 13.21 -5.54
N GLY A 638 -15.82 12.28 -5.35
CA GLY A 638 -17.24 12.52 -5.51
C GLY A 638 -17.88 13.35 -4.38
N LEU A 639 -17.33 13.30 -3.15
CA LEU A 639 -17.92 13.94 -1.98
C LEU A 639 -18.23 15.42 -2.21
N ARG A 640 -17.22 16.18 -2.59
CA ARG A 640 -17.36 17.61 -2.84
C ARG A 640 -18.11 17.91 -4.13
N PHE A 641 -17.83 17.15 -5.19
CA PHE A 641 -18.44 17.35 -6.50
C PHE A 641 -19.96 17.33 -6.43
N PHE A 642 -20.57 16.26 -5.88
CA PHE A 642 -22.03 16.13 -5.84
C PHE A 642 -22.70 17.08 -4.86
N ARG A 643 -22.05 17.41 -3.74
CA ARG A 643 -22.53 18.43 -2.83
C ARG A 643 -22.60 19.82 -3.49
N GLU A 644 -21.58 20.20 -4.26
CA GLU A 644 -21.59 21.45 -5.03
C GLU A 644 -22.66 21.48 -6.12
N GLN A 645 -23.16 20.32 -6.56
CA GLN A 645 -24.31 20.21 -7.44
C GLN A 645 -25.68 20.28 -6.68
N GLY A 646 -25.65 20.39 -5.36
CA GLY A 646 -26.89 20.48 -4.54
C GLY A 646 -27.63 19.14 -4.39
N LEU A 647 -27.00 18.00 -4.74
CA LEU A 647 -27.60 16.67 -4.59
C LEU A 647 -27.36 16.13 -3.16
N PRO A 648 -28.37 15.49 -2.53
CA PRO A 648 -28.16 14.71 -1.32
C PRO A 648 -27.10 13.62 -1.52
N VAL A 649 -26.14 13.53 -0.61
CA VAL A 649 -25.02 12.57 -0.68
C VAL A 649 -25.11 11.58 0.46
N ILE A 650 -25.01 10.30 0.13
CA ILE A 650 -24.89 9.19 1.06
C ILE A 650 -23.52 8.55 0.83
N GLY A 651 -22.76 8.35 1.91
CA GLY A 651 -21.46 7.69 1.83
C GLY A 651 -21.61 6.17 1.83
N ASP A 652 -20.96 5.47 0.91
CA ASP A 652 -20.97 4.02 0.84
C ASP A 652 -19.86 3.37 1.66
N PHE A 653 -19.90 2.05 1.85
CA PHE A 653 -18.95 1.24 2.64
C PHE A 653 -17.48 1.48 2.26
N SER A 654 -17.19 1.81 1.01
CA SER A 654 -15.83 2.09 0.50
C SER A 654 -15.18 3.38 1.05
N LEU A 655 -15.95 4.20 1.77
CA LEU A 655 -15.42 5.31 2.57
C LEU A 655 -14.83 4.83 3.91
N ASN A 656 -14.93 3.53 4.22
CA ASN A 656 -14.29 2.86 5.34
C ASN A 656 -14.64 3.46 6.73
N VAL A 657 -15.92 3.65 7.01
CA VAL A 657 -16.40 4.16 8.32
C VAL A 657 -16.36 3.04 9.36
N THR A 658 -15.40 3.10 10.27
CA THR A 658 -15.17 2.07 11.32
C THR A 658 -15.17 2.63 12.73
N ASN A 659 -15.21 3.95 12.89
CA ASN A 659 -15.25 4.63 14.19
C ASN A 659 -16.06 5.93 14.10
N GLU A 660 -16.44 6.43 15.28
CA GLU A 660 -17.27 7.64 15.43
C GLU A 660 -16.60 8.91 14.89
N LEU A 661 -15.27 8.99 14.92
CA LEU A 661 -14.54 10.17 14.42
C LEU A 661 -14.60 10.26 12.90
N THR A 662 -14.52 9.11 12.21
CA THR A 662 -14.68 9.03 10.75
C THR A 662 -16.13 9.32 10.36
N ALA A 663 -17.13 8.76 11.08
CA ALA A 663 -18.53 9.04 10.86
C ALA A 663 -18.82 10.54 11.00
N ALA A 664 -18.41 11.15 12.12
CA ALA A 664 -18.58 12.58 12.37
C ALA A 664 -17.96 13.45 11.28
N PHE A 665 -16.77 13.11 10.79
CA PHE A 665 -16.15 13.85 9.70
C PHE A 665 -17.01 13.88 8.45
N PHE A 666 -17.58 12.75 8.02
CA PHE A 666 -18.41 12.73 6.83
C PHE A 666 -19.73 13.45 7.02
N MET A 667 -20.30 13.43 8.21
CA MET A 667 -21.48 14.23 8.54
C MET A 667 -21.16 15.73 8.52
N GLU A 668 -19.99 16.15 9.01
CA GLU A 668 -19.46 17.52 8.88
C GLU A 668 -19.29 17.94 7.41
N GLN A 669 -18.90 16.98 6.56
CA GLN A 669 -18.85 17.20 5.10
C GLN A 669 -20.23 17.32 4.47
N GLY A 670 -21.32 17.22 5.21
CA GLY A 670 -22.69 17.42 4.75
C GLY A 670 -23.32 16.20 4.10
N LEU A 671 -22.84 15.00 4.42
CA LEU A 671 -23.52 13.77 4.00
C LEU A 671 -24.82 13.59 4.79
N SER A 672 -25.82 12.99 4.17
CA SER A 672 -27.08 12.67 4.83
C SER A 672 -26.95 11.48 5.79
N ARG A 673 -26.12 10.51 5.45
CA ARG A 673 -25.75 9.34 6.24
C ARG A 673 -24.57 8.63 5.60
N VAL A 674 -23.99 7.64 6.29
CA VAL A 674 -22.86 6.82 5.84
C VAL A 674 -23.12 5.35 6.08
N ALA A 675 -22.72 4.50 5.15
CA ALA A 675 -22.70 3.07 5.36
C ALA A 675 -21.50 2.67 6.25
N ALA A 676 -21.77 1.81 7.24
CA ALA A 676 -20.70 1.21 8.04
C ALA A 676 -19.80 0.31 7.17
N SER A 677 -18.50 0.28 7.46
CA SER A 677 -17.55 -0.54 6.72
C SER A 677 -17.85 -2.03 6.83
N TYR A 678 -17.60 -2.78 5.75
CA TYR A 678 -17.73 -4.25 5.73
C TYR A 678 -16.59 -4.97 6.49
N ASP A 679 -15.55 -4.26 6.92
CA ASP A 679 -14.48 -4.78 7.76
C ASP A 679 -14.89 -4.94 9.25
N LEU A 680 -16.09 -4.45 9.63
CA LEU A 680 -16.59 -4.56 11.00
C LEU A 680 -17.22 -5.93 11.26
N ASN A 681 -16.85 -6.54 12.38
CA ASN A 681 -17.62 -7.64 12.93
C ASN A 681 -18.82 -7.12 13.74
N ARG A 682 -19.66 -8.04 14.24
CA ARG A 682 -20.88 -7.69 14.97
C ARG A 682 -20.63 -6.82 16.19
N GLU A 683 -19.63 -7.17 17.01
CA GLU A 683 -19.29 -6.46 18.24
C GLU A 683 -18.75 -5.07 17.91
N GLN A 684 -17.88 -4.96 16.91
CA GLN A 684 -17.30 -3.68 16.44
C GLN A 684 -18.39 -2.77 15.82
N LEU A 685 -19.32 -3.35 15.06
CA LEU A 685 -20.45 -2.60 14.53
C LEU A 685 -21.34 -2.05 15.65
N LEU A 686 -21.65 -2.86 16.67
CA LEU A 686 -22.41 -2.40 17.83
C LEU A 686 -21.64 -1.33 18.64
N ALA A 687 -20.33 -1.45 18.76
CA ALA A 687 -19.49 -0.43 19.39
C ALA A 687 -19.53 0.89 18.61
N LEU A 688 -19.45 0.84 17.26
CA LEU A 688 -19.60 2.00 16.41
C LEU A 688 -20.99 2.66 16.58
N VAL A 689 -22.06 1.86 16.56
CA VAL A 689 -23.44 2.36 16.76
C VAL A 689 -23.60 3.03 18.13
N ALA A 690 -23.03 2.45 19.17
CA ALA A 690 -23.06 3.02 20.52
C ALA A 690 -22.28 4.33 20.66
N ALA A 691 -21.22 4.50 19.87
CA ALA A 691 -20.34 5.67 19.90
C ALA A 691 -20.79 6.80 18.94
N THR A 692 -21.74 6.53 18.04
CA THR A 692 -22.24 7.49 17.05
C THR A 692 -23.72 7.86 17.31
N GLN A 693 -24.27 8.79 16.53
CA GLN A 693 -25.70 8.97 16.41
C GLN A 693 -26.23 7.91 15.45
N PRO A 694 -27.13 7.01 15.89
CA PRO A 694 -27.56 5.88 15.07
C PRO A 694 -28.19 6.25 13.73
N GLU A 695 -28.80 7.44 13.63
CA GLU A 695 -29.38 8.01 12.41
C GLU A 695 -28.34 8.38 11.35
N TRP A 696 -27.06 8.50 11.70
CA TRP A 696 -25.99 8.74 10.75
C TRP A 696 -25.63 7.47 9.97
N LEU A 697 -25.96 6.31 10.51
CA LEU A 697 -25.51 5.03 9.99
C LEU A 697 -26.56 4.34 9.14
N GLU A 698 -26.11 3.79 8.02
CA GLU A 698 -26.81 2.79 7.23
C GLU A 698 -26.07 1.46 7.33
N VAL A 699 -26.80 0.39 7.64
CA VAL A 699 -26.21 -0.94 7.80
C VAL A 699 -26.66 -1.85 6.66
N VAL A 700 -25.70 -2.43 5.94
CA VAL A 700 -25.99 -3.43 4.90
C VAL A 700 -26.23 -4.78 5.57
N ILE A 701 -27.41 -5.34 5.35
CA ILE A 701 -27.88 -6.57 6.02
C ILE A 701 -28.01 -7.78 5.10
N HIS A 702 -27.88 -7.57 3.79
CA HIS A 702 -27.81 -8.63 2.79
C HIS A 702 -26.95 -8.18 1.62
N GLN A 703 -25.97 -8.99 1.22
CA GLN A 703 -25.10 -8.69 0.10
C GLN A 703 -24.28 -9.90 -0.35
N HIS A 704 -23.79 -9.86 -1.58
CA HIS A 704 -22.63 -10.62 -2.00
C HIS A 704 -21.39 -9.76 -1.78
N MET A 705 -20.46 -10.21 -0.91
CA MET A 705 -19.28 -9.42 -0.56
C MET A 705 -18.44 -9.12 -1.81
N PRO A 706 -18.14 -7.85 -2.12
CA PRO A 706 -17.25 -7.48 -3.24
C PRO A 706 -15.80 -7.75 -2.84
N MET A 707 -15.28 -8.92 -3.17
CA MET A 707 -13.98 -9.43 -2.71
C MET A 707 -12.81 -8.59 -3.23
N PHE A 708 -12.63 -8.58 -4.55
CA PHE A 708 -11.61 -7.78 -5.22
C PHE A 708 -12.26 -6.64 -6.01
N HIS A 709 -11.67 -5.46 -5.96
CA HIS A 709 -11.94 -4.38 -6.91
C HIS A 709 -10.63 -3.97 -7.57
N MET A 710 -10.51 -4.16 -8.88
CA MET A 710 -9.23 -4.22 -9.58
C MET A 710 -9.23 -3.30 -10.79
N GLU A 711 -8.09 -2.63 -11.05
CA GLU A 711 -7.82 -2.03 -12.37
C GLU A 711 -7.55 -3.12 -13.41
N HIS A 712 -7.02 -4.26 -13.01
CA HIS A 712 -6.83 -5.41 -13.90
C HIS A 712 -8.16 -5.95 -14.41
N CYS A 713 -8.29 -6.04 -15.75
CA CYS A 713 -9.49 -6.56 -16.39
C CYS A 713 -9.26 -7.98 -16.91
N VAL A 714 -9.86 -8.97 -16.23
CA VAL A 714 -9.76 -10.38 -16.61
C VAL A 714 -10.45 -10.63 -17.97
N PHE A 715 -11.58 -9.97 -18.25
CA PHE A 715 -12.23 -10.05 -19.58
C PHE A 715 -11.26 -9.68 -20.70
N CYS A 716 -10.55 -8.57 -20.55
CA CYS A 716 -9.58 -8.13 -21.53
C CYS A 716 -8.37 -9.08 -21.62
N ALA A 717 -7.85 -9.51 -20.46
CA ALA A 717 -6.66 -10.36 -20.41
C ALA A 717 -6.88 -11.71 -21.09
N VAL A 718 -8.09 -12.30 -20.95
CA VAL A 718 -8.35 -13.69 -21.32
C VAL A 718 -9.23 -13.81 -22.57
N LEU A 719 -10.31 -13.02 -22.68
CA LEU A 719 -11.32 -13.18 -23.74
C LEU A 719 -11.10 -12.24 -24.94
N SER A 720 -10.07 -11.40 -24.93
CA SER A 720 -9.80 -10.41 -25.98
C SER A 720 -8.43 -10.62 -26.62
N PRO A 721 -8.24 -10.31 -27.91
CA PRO A 721 -6.90 -10.19 -28.50
C PRO A 721 -6.18 -8.90 -28.04
N GLY A 722 -6.92 -7.89 -27.59
CA GLY A 722 -6.38 -6.62 -27.07
C GLY A 722 -5.72 -6.71 -25.70
N THR A 723 -5.16 -5.60 -25.24
CA THR A 723 -4.41 -5.52 -23.98
C THR A 723 -4.99 -4.54 -22.98
N ASN A 724 -5.90 -3.64 -23.40
CA ASN A 724 -6.51 -2.62 -22.56
C ASN A 724 -7.87 -2.13 -23.09
N LYS A 725 -8.50 -1.21 -22.38
CA LYS A 725 -9.85 -0.70 -22.67
C LYS A 725 -10.03 -0.05 -24.05
N THR A 726 -8.94 0.36 -24.72
CA THR A 726 -9.03 1.02 -26.03
C THR A 726 -9.04 0.03 -27.19
N ASN A 727 -8.61 -1.23 -26.97
CA ASN A 727 -8.45 -2.22 -28.02
C ASN A 727 -9.03 -3.61 -27.68
N CYS A 728 -9.69 -3.79 -26.52
CA CYS A 728 -10.20 -5.09 -26.08
C CYS A 728 -11.50 -5.51 -26.75
N GLY A 729 -12.21 -4.62 -27.45
CA GLY A 729 -13.51 -4.91 -28.04
C GLY A 729 -14.66 -5.14 -27.04
N ARG A 730 -14.43 -4.91 -25.74
CA ARG A 730 -15.41 -4.96 -24.65
C ARG A 730 -16.14 -6.32 -24.51
N PRO A 731 -15.44 -7.45 -24.35
CA PRO A 731 -16.10 -8.75 -24.18
C PRO A 731 -16.98 -8.81 -22.89
N CYS A 732 -16.79 -7.87 -21.96
CA CYS A 732 -17.63 -7.74 -20.77
C CYS A 732 -19.07 -7.26 -21.04
N ASP A 733 -19.35 -6.73 -22.23
CA ASP A 733 -20.73 -6.35 -22.61
C ASP A 733 -21.54 -7.56 -23.10
N ASP A 734 -20.86 -8.63 -23.61
CA ASP A 734 -21.48 -9.75 -24.30
C ASP A 734 -21.40 -11.06 -23.51
N HIS A 735 -20.49 -11.16 -22.53
CA HIS A 735 -20.21 -12.40 -21.81
C HIS A 735 -20.39 -12.29 -20.30
N SER A 736 -21.01 -13.29 -19.70
CA SER A 736 -21.06 -13.50 -18.23
C SER A 736 -19.86 -14.35 -17.80
N VAL A 737 -19.02 -13.80 -16.91
CA VAL A 737 -17.80 -14.47 -16.45
C VAL A 737 -17.88 -14.75 -14.95
N ARG A 738 -17.48 -15.98 -14.58
CA ARG A 738 -17.26 -16.38 -13.20
C ARG A 738 -15.85 -16.95 -13.04
N LEU A 739 -15.25 -16.74 -11.89
CA LEU A 739 -13.99 -17.37 -11.51
C LEU A 739 -14.30 -18.48 -10.51
N ARG A 740 -13.93 -19.72 -10.88
CA ARG A 740 -14.07 -20.90 -10.01
C ARG A 740 -12.81 -21.06 -9.18
N ASP A 741 -12.98 -21.09 -7.88
CA ASP A 741 -11.89 -21.31 -6.94
C ASP A 741 -11.53 -22.80 -6.81
N ARG A 742 -10.47 -23.09 -6.05
CA ARG A 742 -9.95 -24.47 -5.81
C ARG A 742 -10.92 -25.43 -5.13
N ILE A 743 -11.98 -24.93 -4.51
CA ILE A 743 -13.03 -25.74 -3.88
C ILE A 743 -14.30 -25.84 -4.74
N GLY A 744 -14.25 -25.32 -5.98
CA GLY A 744 -15.31 -25.43 -6.96
C GLY A 744 -16.41 -24.36 -6.88
N VAL A 745 -16.23 -23.31 -6.08
CA VAL A 745 -17.19 -22.21 -5.95
C VAL A 745 -16.95 -21.17 -7.07
N GLU A 746 -18.03 -20.78 -7.77
CA GLU A 746 -18.00 -19.88 -8.92
C GLU A 746 -18.41 -18.46 -8.50
N HIS A 747 -17.47 -17.56 -8.47
CA HIS A 747 -17.60 -16.16 -8.08
C HIS A 747 -17.89 -15.28 -9.29
N LEU A 748 -18.96 -14.49 -9.26
CA LEU A 748 -19.33 -13.60 -10.37
C LEU A 748 -18.31 -12.47 -10.51
N LEU A 749 -17.85 -12.24 -11.73
CA LEU A 749 -16.99 -11.13 -12.11
C LEU A 749 -17.79 -10.10 -12.93
N THR A 750 -17.74 -8.83 -12.53
CA THR A 750 -18.37 -7.73 -13.28
C THR A 750 -17.33 -6.68 -13.64
N ALA A 751 -17.61 -5.90 -14.68
CA ALA A 751 -16.83 -4.72 -15.06
C ALA A 751 -17.67 -3.46 -14.83
N ASP A 752 -17.07 -2.39 -14.29
CA ASP A 752 -17.70 -1.09 -14.14
C ASP A 752 -17.50 -0.20 -15.39
N VAL A 753 -18.04 1.01 -15.36
CA VAL A 753 -17.90 2.00 -16.44
C VAL A 753 -16.44 2.38 -16.73
N GLY A 754 -15.53 2.25 -15.79
CA GLY A 754 -14.10 2.48 -15.95
C GLY A 754 -13.33 1.26 -16.43
N CYS A 755 -14.02 0.15 -16.75
CA CYS A 755 -13.46 -1.18 -17.07
C CYS A 755 -12.75 -1.85 -15.89
N ARG A 756 -12.98 -1.39 -14.65
CA ARG A 756 -12.47 -2.02 -13.43
C ARG A 756 -13.31 -3.24 -13.09
N ASN A 757 -12.65 -4.31 -12.73
CA ASN A 757 -13.34 -5.56 -12.42
C ASN A 757 -13.64 -5.69 -10.92
N THR A 758 -14.84 -6.16 -10.59
CA THR A 758 -15.22 -6.56 -9.23
C THR A 758 -15.56 -8.04 -9.22
N LEU A 759 -14.87 -8.81 -8.36
CA LEU A 759 -15.21 -10.20 -8.09
C LEU A 759 -16.07 -10.27 -6.84
N PHE A 760 -17.27 -10.83 -6.95
CA PHE A 760 -18.22 -10.97 -5.84
C PHE A 760 -18.19 -12.39 -5.27
N ASN A 761 -18.27 -12.51 -3.95
CA ASN A 761 -18.44 -13.82 -3.32
C ASN A 761 -19.75 -14.47 -3.81
N ALA A 762 -19.67 -15.72 -4.26
CA ALA A 762 -20.84 -16.48 -4.70
C ALA A 762 -21.84 -16.73 -3.55
N VAL A 763 -21.34 -16.80 -2.29
CA VAL A 763 -22.16 -17.01 -1.11
C VAL A 763 -22.63 -15.67 -0.57
N PRO A 764 -23.96 -15.39 -0.58
CA PRO A 764 -24.48 -14.14 -0.02
C PRO A 764 -24.30 -14.13 1.51
N GLN A 765 -23.98 -12.95 2.04
CA GLN A 765 -23.93 -12.68 3.47
C GLN A 765 -25.28 -12.16 3.96
N SER A 766 -25.81 -12.73 5.04
CA SER A 766 -27.01 -12.26 5.71
C SER A 766 -26.72 -11.88 7.16
N ALA A 767 -27.02 -10.63 7.52
CA ALA A 767 -26.96 -10.10 8.87
C ALA A 767 -28.33 -10.14 9.60
N ALA A 768 -29.24 -10.99 9.16
CA ALA A 768 -30.63 -11.03 9.71
C ALA A 768 -30.65 -11.18 11.25
N GLU A 769 -29.73 -11.95 11.83
CA GLU A 769 -29.65 -12.16 13.29
C GLU A 769 -29.04 -10.93 14.03
N ALA A 770 -28.34 -10.02 13.32
CA ALA A 770 -27.83 -8.79 13.90
C ALA A 770 -28.86 -7.63 13.87
N VAL A 771 -29.92 -7.74 13.07
CA VAL A 771 -30.96 -6.68 12.94
C VAL A 771 -31.65 -6.33 14.27
N PRO A 772 -32.14 -7.29 15.07
CA PRO A 772 -32.81 -6.94 16.32
C PRO A 772 -31.96 -6.13 17.30
N PRO A 773 -30.69 -6.48 17.61
CA PRO A 773 -29.85 -5.66 18.47
C PRO A 773 -29.53 -4.27 17.86
N LEU A 774 -29.39 -4.16 16.54
CA LEU A 774 -29.18 -2.87 15.88
C LEU A 774 -30.40 -1.96 15.98
N LEU A 775 -31.61 -2.52 15.80
CA LEU A 775 -32.86 -1.79 16.03
C LEU A 775 -32.98 -1.32 17.49
N ALA A 776 -32.63 -2.17 18.44
CA ALA A 776 -32.64 -1.80 19.86
C ALA A 776 -31.65 -0.68 20.20
N CYS A 777 -30.55 -0.54 19.45
CA CYS A 777 -29.59 0.55 19.54
C CYS A 777 -30.00 1.81 18.76
N GLY A 778 -31.15 1.80 18.05
CA GLY A 778 -31.71 2.95 17.37
C GLY A 778 -31.32 3.09 15.88
N VAL A 779 -30.66 2.10 15.28
CA VAL A 779 -30.39 2.11 13.84
C VAL A 779 -31.70 2.11 13.06
N GLY A 780 -31.90 3.10 12.20
CA GLY A 780 -33.11 3.30 11.42
C GLY A 780 -32.99 2.99 9.92
N HIS A 781 -31.77 2.76 9.40
CA HIS A 781 -31.53 2.57 7.98
C HIS A 781 -30.82 1.25 7.71
N PHE A 782 -31.46 0.37 6.95
CA PHE A 782 -30.96 -0.94 6.59
C PHE A 782 -30.99 -1.12 5.08
N ARG A 783 -29.93 -1.74 4.51
CA ARG A 783 -29.81 -1.94 3.06
C ARG A 783 -29.71 -3.41 2.70
N VAL A 784 -30.46 -3.81 1.67
CA VAL A 784 -30.32 -5.08 0.95
C VAL A 784 -29.67 -4.76 -0.41
N GLU A 785 -28.61 -5.47 -0.75
CA GLU A 785 -27.93 -5.37 -2.04
C GLU A 785 -28.17 -6.63 -2.86
N LEU A 786 -28.77 -6.48 -4.02
CA LEU A 786 -28.97 -7.54 -5.00
C LEU A 786 -27.77 -7.61 -5.96
N LEU A 787 -27.42 -8.81 -6.42
CA LEU A 787 -26.33 -9.03 -7.39
C LEU A 787 -26.88 -9.55 -8.73
N ASP A 788 -27.25 -10.83 -8.78
CA ASP A 788 -27.75 -11.51 -9.98
C ASP A 788 -28.97 -12.38 -9.66
N GLU A 789 -29.68 -12.05 -8.56
CA GLU A 789 -30.85 -12.81 -8.14
C GLU A 789 -32.02 -12.63 -9.14
N PRO A 790 -32.71 -13.74 -9.48
CA PRO A 790 -33.93 -13.69 -10.32
C PRO A 790 -35.12 -13.11 -9.53
N ALA A 791 -36.14 -12.65 -10.25
CA ALA A 791 -37.29 -11.92 -9.69
C ALA A 791 -38.03 -12.65 -8.55
N ASP A 792 -38.16 -13.96 -8.62
CA ASP A 792 -38.78 -14.79 -7.56
C ASP A 792 -37.94 -14.79 -6.27
N ALA A 793 -36.63 -14.94 -6.38
CA ALA A 793 -35.70 -14.85 -5.23
C ALA A 793 -35.70 -13.45 -4.61
N ILE A 794 -35.79 -12.39 -5.42
CA ILE A 794 -35.89 -11.00 -4.95
C ILE A 794 -37.11 -10.81 -4.03
N ALA A 795 -38.26 -11.35 -4.41
CA ALA A 795 -39.49 -11.23 -3.61
C ALA A 795 -39.32 -11.89 -2.23
N ASP A 796 -38.71 -13.07 -2.16
CA ASP A 796 -38.43 -13.79 -0.92
C ASP A 796 -37.43 -13.05 -0.02
N ILE A 797 -36.32 -12.52 -0.60
CA ILE A 797 -35.32 -11.75 0.13
C ILE A 797 -35.93 -10.50 0.74
N ILE A 798 -36.56 -9.65 -0.09
CA ILE A 798 -37.16 -8.38 0.36
C ILE A 798 -38.29 -8.63 1.36
N GLY A 799 -39.21 -9.59 1.08
CA GLY A 799 -40.29 -9.98 1.99
C GLY A 799 -39.77 -10.41 3.36
N GLY A 800 -38.75 -11.25 3.39
CA GLY A 800 -38.11 -11.72 4.64
C GLY A 800 -37.54 -10.58 5.49
N TYR A 801 -36.77 -9.66 4.90
CA TYR A 801 -36.21 -8.52 5.63
C TYR A 801 -37.24 -7.48 6.01
N ARG A 802 -38.27 -7.23 5.18
CA ARG A 802 -39.38 -6.37 5.53
C ARG A 802 -40.18 -6.90 6.75
N ASP A 803 -40.43 -8.20 6.78
CA ASP A 803 -41.09 -8.88 7.93
C ASP A 803 -40.20 -8.80 9.19
N LEU A 804 -38.91 -8.95 9.05
CA LEU A 804 -37.94 -8.85 10.16
C LEU A 804 -37.94 -7.45 10.75
N LEU A 805 -37.85 -6.40 9.91
CA LEU A 805 -37.85 -5.01 10.35
C LEU A 805 -39.19 -4.61 11.00
N ALA A 806 -40.29 -5.24 10.57
CA ALA A 806 -41.62 -5.06 11.17
C ALA A 806 -41.86 -5.93 12.41
N GLY A 807 -40.91 -6.75 12.83
CA GLY A 807 -41.03 -7.63 13.99
C GLY A 807 -41.98 -8.82 13.79
N ARG A 808 -42.32 -9.17 12.53
CA ARG A 808 -43.25 -10.28 12.19
C ARG A 808 -42.55 -11.64 12.09
N THR A 809 -41.22 -11.65 12.00
CA THR A 809 -40.37 -12.85 11.95
C THR A 809 -39.07 -12.62 12.71
N THR A 810 -38.32 -13.66 12.96
CA THR A 810 -37.03 -13.59 13.64
C THR A 810 -35.86 -13.62 12.66
N GLY A 811 -34.70 -13.06 13.05
CA GLY A 811 -33.49 -13.11 12.22
C GLY A 811 -33.06 -14.54 11.88
N ARG A 812 -33.27 -15.48 12.81
CA ARG A 812 -32.98 -16.92 12.60
C ARG A 812 -33.88 -17.55 11.54
N GLU A 813 -35.16 -17.22 11.53
CA GLU A 813 -36.09 -17.72 10.52
C GLU A 813 -35.75 -17.18 9.14
N VAL A 814 -35.48 -15.88 9.02
CA VAL A 814 -35.01 -15.26 7.76
C VAL A 814 -33.74 -15.93 7.25
N TRP A 815 -32.75 -16.10 8.13
CA TRP A 815 -31.48 -16.74 7.76
C TRP A 815 -31.69 -18.19 7.29
N SER A 816 -32.53 -18.95 7.99
CA SER A 816 -32.82 -20.36 7.64
C SER A 816 -33.55 -20.46 6.30
N ARG A 817 -34.48 -19.56 6.01
CA ARG A 817 -35.22 -19.47 4.73
C ARG A 817 -34.24 -19.16 3.58
N LEU A 818 -33.40 -18.15 3.73
CA LEU A 818 -32.41 -17.79 2.72
C LEU A 818 -31.42 -18.92 2.47
N LYS A 819 -30.99 -19.63 3.53
CA LYS A 819 -30.08 -20.77 3.40
C LYS A 819 -30.72 -21.92 2.63
N ALA A 820 -32.00 -22.18 2.83
CA ALA A 820 -32.73 -23.23 2.13
C ALA A 820 -32.95 -22.90 0.63
N ALA A 821 -33.13 -21.61 0.31
CA ALA A 821 -33.37 -21.14 -1.05
C ALA A 821 -32.07 -21.05 -1.90
N ASN A 822 -30.91 -20.88 -1.29
CA ASN A 822 -29.65 -20.67 -2.02
C ASN A 822 -28.84 -21.95 -2.14
N ARG A 823 -28.49 -22.36 -3.39
CA ARG A 823 -27.75 -23.62 -3.67
C ARG A 823 -26.35 -23.63 -3.06
N VAL A 824 -25.66 -22.51 -3.01
CA VAL A 824 -24.31 -22.35 -2.42
C VAL A 824 -24.37 -22.07 -0.91
N GLY A 825 -25.58 -21.93 -0.33
CA GLY A 825 -25.78 -21.59 1.06
C GLY A 825 -25.77 -20.07 1.32
N VAL A 826 -25.84 -19.70 2.60
CA VAL A 826 -25.78 -18.32 3.09
C VAL A 826 -24.82 -18.27 4.25
N THR A 827 -23.97 -17.27 4.32
CA THR A 827 -23.04 -17.03 5.42
C THR A 827 -23.50 -15.88 6.30
N ARG A 828 -23.11 -15.89 7.57
CA ARG A 828 -23.19 -14.70 8.44
C ARG A 828 -22.04 -13.74 8.18
N GLY A 829 -21.00 -14.24 7.52
CA GLY A 829 -19.77 -13.47 7.21
C GLY A 829 -19.15 -12.86 8.47
N THR A 830 -18.78 -11.60 8.39
CA THR A 830 -18.17 -10.83 9.49
C THR A 830 -19.10 -10.60 10.67
N LEU A 831 -20.41 -10.67 10.44
CA LEU A 831 -21.45 -10.40 11.45
C LEU A 831 -21.88 -11.67 12.23
N GLU A 832 -21.13 -12.77 12.11
CA GLU A 832 -21.30 -13.95 12.94
C GLU A 832 -20.79 -13.69 14.38
N GLU A 833 -21.54 -14.20 15.37
CA GLU A 833 -21.09 -14.18 16.76
C GLU A 833 -19.88 -15.12 16.90
N ARG A 834 -18.72 -14.55 17.22
CA ARG A 834 -17.46 -15.33 17.32
C ARG A 834 -17.51 -16.28 18.52
N ARG A 835 -17.70 -17.56 18.29
CA ARG A 835 -17.62 -18.61 19.32
C ARG A 835 -16.19 -19.13 19.55
N ASN A 836 -15.29 -19.01 18.57
CA ASN A 836 -13.89 -19.38 18.71
C ASN A 836 -13.05 -18.81 17.56
N PRO A 837 -12.10 -17.90 17.81
CA PRO A 837 -11.24 -17.33 16.75
C PRO A 837 -10.26 -18.34 16.13
N LEU A 838 -10.10 -19.54 16.72
CA LEU A 838 -9.21 -20.59 16.22
C LEU A 838 -9.92 -21.69 15.42
N ALA A 839 -11.24 -21.66 15.30
CA ALA A 839 -12.02 -22.71 14.61
C ALA A 839 -12.09 -22.55 13.08
N ILE A 840 -11.34 -21.62 12.49
CA ILE A 840 -11.33 -21.33 11.03
C ILE A 840 -9.91 -21.48 10.48
N LEU A 841 -9.19 -22.50 10.90
CA LEU A 841 -7.94 -22.94 10.26
C LEU A 841 -8.17 -24.24 9.50
#